data_b82087871c78f6ae00d34673353fbcb5
#
_entry.id   b82087871c78f6ae00d34673353fbcb5
#
_cell.length_a   1.000
_cell.length_b   1.000
_cell.length_c   1.000
_cell.angle_alpha   90.00
_cell.angle_beta   90.00
_cell.angle_gamma   90.00
#
_symmetry.space_group_name_H-M   'P 1'
#
loop_
_entity.id
_entity.type
_entity.pdbx_description
1 polymer ?
#
loop_
_entity_poly.entity_id
_entity_poly.type
_entity_poly.pdbx_seq_one_letter_code
_entity_poly.pdbx_strand_id
1 'polypeptide(L)'
;MNIVILLPYKENFTKRSAGAVSIFVSDTNKLSNYRKNIKVYGYTSSKDRFMNYINLNIKKNFLNSTSFQYLNKFLIKTKNIKIDILEIHNRPNYIDFLDKNSMSKKILYFHNDPQSMLGSRTINERINLLNKTERIVFNSNWSKMRFLENLPNHIDYKKIIVIPQSTSKTNVSFDKKKNLISFVGKLNSSKGYDVFGKSILKVLDKYPDWKSIVIGDEPREKLIFKHKNLQNLGYKNNSYILNKLKEVSISVVPSKWDEPFGRSSLEAASRGSALIISNSGGLSETTKDALVIENVTEDILYKKIKFLIDNKQYRKKLQKRAYKNFIYTNKYSSNLIDTLRSSLVTKKININFNKNKKLKILYITNFNERFNGRLHYNTGKRIYNGLIKLGHNIFSISDRDVISNYKNLVDPTGQNILNFKIIESCKNFNPDTIIMGHADNVKKETLDYLKNKNKNLKICQWFLDPITKFGPDYVINKNRLLKCEKFIDATFITTDPKSIDFNINNSYFIPNPVDESFETLKNYEENPKNDLFFAMSHGVHRGTLKRGKIDDRETLLNKLINKNKKIKFDFYGYGDKQPVWGANFINVLSNSKMGLNLSRGKPIKYYSSDRLAQLMGNGLLTFIDEKTCYSDFFTNKEIVTYKNYDDLTEKLYKYKKNDKERKLIAKNGKLKYLKHFNSTLVAEFMINKTYNINKKYYWDNNN
;
A
#
# COMPACT_ATOMS: atom_id res chain seq x y z
N MET A 1 8.86 -15.84 -10.36
CA MET A 1 9.10 -14.38 -10.29
C MET A 1 9.86 -13.97 -11.54
N ASN A 2 9.26 -13.17 -12.41
CA ASN A 2 9.89 -12.66 -13.64
C ASN A 2 10.40 -11.25 -13.39
N ILE A 3 11.69 -11.05 -13.49
CA ILE A 3 12.37 -9.77 -13.26
C ILE A 3 12.83 -9.23 -14.60
N VAL A 4 12.44 -8.00 -14.88
CA VAL A 4 12.87 -7.28 -16.09
C VAL A 4 13.68 -6.07 -15.68
N ILE A 5 14.86 -5.91 -16.27
CA ILE A 5 15.74 -4.76 -16.05
C ILE A 5 15.74 -3.95 -17.34
N LEU A 6 15.39 -2.66 -17.24
CA LEU A 6 15.41 -1.70 -18.33
C LEU A 6 16.60 -0.75 -18.14
N LEU A 7 17.58 -0.84 -19.04
CA LEU A 7 18.74 0.01 -19.07
C LEU A 7 18.43 1.38 -19.73
N PRO A 8 19.23 2.42 -19.47
CA PRO A 8 19.16 3.65 -20.24
C PRO A 8 19.35 3.42 -21.74
N TYR A 9 18.62 4.17 -22.56
CA TYR A 9 18.95 4.24 -23.99
C TYR A 9 20.39 4.70 -24.19
N LYS A 10 21.16 4.05 -25.04
CA LYS A 10 22.62 4.24 -25.27
C LYS A 10 23.54 3.65 -24.19
N GLU A 11 23.04 2.94 -23.18
CA GLU A 11 23.90 2.20 -22.27
C GLU A 11 24.42 0.92 -22.92
N ASN A 12 25.73 0.82 -23.15
CA ASN A 12 26.34 -0.33 -23.79
C ASN A 12 26.44 -1.53 -22.84
N PHE A 13 25.61 -2.55 -23.06
CA PHE A 13 25.63 -3.78 -22.25
C PHE A 13 26.53 -4.85 -22.91
N THR A 14 27.83 -4.52 -23.02
CA THR A 14 28.82 -5.32 -23.75
C THR A 14 30.06 -5.59 -22.90
N LYS A 15 30.82 -6.64 -23.23
CA LYS A 15 32.05 -6.98 -22.49
C LYS A 15 33.18 -5.97 -22.73
N ARG A 16 33.24 -5.37 -23.91
CA ARG A 16 34.35 -4.48 -24.31
C ARG A 16 34.16 -3.03 -23.87
N SER A 17 32.92 -2.49 -23.94
CA SER A 17 32.66 -1.06 -23.77
C SER A 17 31.52 -0.76 -22.79
N ALA A 18 31.36 -1.59 -21.76
CA ALA A 18 30.34 -1.40 -20.75
C ALA A 18 30.60 -0.16 -19.89
N GLY A 19 29.56 0.64 -19.66
CA GLY A 19 29.56 1.69 -18.66
C GLY A 19 29.40 1.16 -17.21
N ALA A 20 29.50 2.05 -16.24
CA ALA A 20 29.40 1.70 -14.81
C ALA A 20 28.08 0.98 -14.45
N VAL A 21 26.97 1.42 -15.04
CA VAL A 21 25.65 0.81 -14.84
C VAL A 21 25.60 -0.61 -15.38
N SER A 22 26.08 -0.79 -16.61
CA SER A 22 26.11 -2.11 -17.26
C SER A 22 27.00 -3.13 -16.54
N ILE A 23 28.17 -2.69 -16.05
CA ILE A 23 29.06 -3.55 -15.26
C ILE A 23 28.37 -3.96 -13.95
N PHE A 24 27.76 -3.02 -13.22
CA PHE A 24 27.05 -3.31 -11.98
C PHE A 24 25.90 -4.30 -12.20
N VAL A 25 25.05 -4.06 -13.20
CA VAL A 25 23.93 -4.96 -13.53
C VAL A 25 24.41 -6.33 -13.95
N SER A 26 25.43 -6.43 -14.83
CA SER A 26 25.98 -7.71 -15.26
C SER A 26 26.57 -8.50 -14.09
N ASP A 27 27.39 -7.86 -13.26
CA ASP A 27 28.12 -8.52 -12.18
C ASP A 27 27.23 -8.97 -11.04
N THR A 28 26.23 -8.17 -10.67
CA THR A 28 25.26 -8.53 -9.63
C THR A 28 24.29 -9.62 -10.11
N ASN A 29 23.84 -9.56 -11.36
CA ASN A 29 22.92 -10.57 -11.91
C ASN A 29 23.56 -11.94 -12.04
N LYS A 30 24.86 -12.05 -12.35
CA LYS A 30 25.58 -13.34 -12.39
C LYS A 30 25.51 -14.08 -11.06
N LEU A 31 25.50 -13.35 -9.95
CA LEU A 31 25.53 -13.88 -8.59
C LEU A 31 24.16 -13.92 -7.90
N SER A 32 23.12 -13.44 -8.58
CA SER A 32 21.74 -13.41 -8.08
C SER A 32 21.15 -14.82 -8.00
N ASN A 33 20.40 -15.09 -6.94
CA ASN A 33 19.59 -16.31 -6.80
C ASN A 33 18.48 -16.38 -7.86
N TYR A 34 18.11 -15.24 -8.44
CA TYR A 34 17.08 -15.12 -9.48
C TYR A 34 17.64 -15.07 -10.91
N ARG A 35 18.92 -15.36 -11.11
CA ARG A 35 19.63 -15.21 -12.41
C ARG A 35 18.92 -15.82 -13.62
N LYS A 36 18.20 -16.94 -13.44
CA LYS A 36 17.44 -17.62 -14.50
C LYS A 36 16.15 -16.86 -14.89
N ASN A 37 15.65 -16.01 -14.00
CA ASN A 37 14.39 -15.28 -14.15
C ASN A 37 14.60 -13.80 -14.52
N ILE A 38 15.86 -13.36 -14.68
CA ILE A 38 16.20 -11.98 -15.01
C ILE A 38 16.40 -11.85 -16.51
N LYS A 39 15.73 -10.87 -17.12
CA LYS A 39 15.95 -10.44 -18.52
C LYS A 39 16.32 -8.96 -18.53
N VAL A 40 17.39 -8.62 -19.25
CA VAL A 40 17.89 -7.25 -19.36
C VAL A 40 17.53 -6.69 -20.74
N TYR A 41 16.83 -5.58 -20.77
CA TYR A 41 16.44 -4.89 -21.99
C TYR A 41 17.24 -3.62 -22.16
N GLY A 42 17.71 -3.33 -23.35
CA GLY A 42 18.49 -2.15 -23.68
C GLY A 42 18.66 -1.98 -25.18
N TYR A 43 19.46 -0.99 -25.56
CA TYR A 43 19.86 -0.76 -26.94
C TYR A 43 21.39 -0.70 -27.04
N THR A 44 21.99 -1.58 -27.81
CA THR A 44 23.40 -1.52 -28.19
C THR A 44 23.59 -2.09 -29.61
N SER A 45 24.44 -1.43 -30.37
CA SER A 45 24.80 -1.87 -31.73
C SER A 45 25.77 -3.05 -31.74
N SER A 46 26.56 -3.23 -30.70
CA SER A 46 27.55 -4.31 -30.59
C SER A 46 26.91 -5.69 -30.46
N LYS A 47 27.56 -6.70 -31.07
CA LYS A 47 27.18 -8.11 -30.96
C LYS A 47 27.75 -8.78 -29.70
N ASP A 48 28.80 -8.24 -29.08
CA ASP A 48 29.48 -8.76 -27.87
C ASP A 48 28.72 -8.36 -26.60
N ARG A 49 27.62 -9.03 -26.31
CA ARG A 49 26.68 -8.68 -25.24
C ARG A 49 26.85 -9.58 -24.02
N PHE A 50 26.51 -9.05 -22.83
CA PHE A 50 26.39 -9.90 -21.63
C PHE A 50 25.18 -10.83 -21.74
N MET A 51 25.14 -11.86 -20.88
CA MET A 51 24.06 -12.87 -20.89
C MET A 51 22.70 -12.28 -20.52
N ASN A 52 21.64 -12.97 -20.94
CA ASN A 52 20.23 -12.62 -20.67
C ASN A 52 19.79 -11.24 -21.21
N TYR A 53 20.46 -10.73 -22.24
CA TYR A 53 20.18 -9.44 -22.83
C TYR A 53 19.27 -9.53 -24.07
N ILE A 54 18.27 -8.66 -24.12
CA ILE A 54 17.34 -8.49 -25.24
C ILE A 54 17.53 -7.10 -25.83
N ASN A 55 17.96 -7.02 -27.07
CA ASN A 55 18.15 -5.75 -27.75
C ASN A 55 16.84 -5.17 -28.26
N LEU A 56 16.62 -3.89 -27.96
CA LEU A 56 15.49 -3.11 -28.45
C LEU A 56 15.91 -2.37 -29.71
N ASN A 57 15.83 -3.04 -30.86
CA ASN A 57 16.16 -2.40 -32.14
C ASN A 57 15.16 -1.29 -32.45
N ILE A 58 15.63 -0.05 -32.54
CA ILE A 58 14.83 1.15 -32.81
C ILE A 58 15.20 1.66 -34.21
N LYS A 59 14.20 1.88 -35.04
CA LYS A 59 14.33 2.67 -36.27
C LYS A 59 13.94 4.09 -35.90
N LYS A 60 14.88 5.02 -35.91
CA LYS A 60 14.60 6.43 -35.60
C LYS A 60 13.65 7.00 -36.64
N ASN A 61 12.58 7.64 -36.22
CA ASN A 61 11.73 8.49 -37.02
C ASN A 61 11.79 9.94 -36.52
N PHE A 62 11.44 10.89 -37.35
CA PHE A 62 11.50 12.32 -37.04
C PHE A 62 10.30 12.79 -36.17
N LEU A 63 9.22 12.01 -36.12
CA LEU A 63 7.97 12.43 -35.49
C LEU A 63 7.94 12.24 -33.96
N ASN A 64 8.77 11.36 -33.40
CA ASN A 64 8.74 11.01 -31.99
C ASN A 64 10.13 11.07 -31.35
N SER A 65 10.18 11.48 -30.08
CA SER A 65 11.43 11.45 -29.32
C SER A 65 12.02 10.04 -29.25
N THR A 66 13.33 9.93 -29.26
CA THR A 66 14.02 8.64 -29.18
C THR A 66 13.66 7.85 -27.90
N SER A 67 13.44 8.57 -26.79
CA SER A 67 13.00 7.95 -25.55
C SER A 67 11.60 7.32 -25.66
N PHE A 68 10.67 8.00 -26.32
CA PHE A 68 9.33 7.49 -26.57
C PHE A 68 9.37 6.22 -27.44
N GLN A 69 10.12 6.26 -28.53
CA GLN A 69 10.29 5.09 -29.42
C GLN A 69 10.91 3.91 -28.69
N TYR A 70 11.89 4.19 -27.83
CA TYR A 70 12.55 3.16 -27.01
C TYR A 70 11.59 2.49 -26.03
N LEU A 71 10.82 3.28 -25.30
CA LEU A 71 9.84 2.79 -24.33
C LEU A 71 8.68 2.06 -25.01
N ASN A 72 8.19 2.56 -26.14
CA ASN A 72 7.18 1.86 -26.94
C ASN A 72 7.68 0.49 -27.42
N LYS A 73 8.90 0.44 -27.93
CA LYS A 73 9.50 -0.84 -28.37
C LYS A 73 9.64 -1.82 -27.20
N PHE A 74 9.98 -1.31 -26.02
CA PHE A 74 10.02 -2.11 -24.80
C PHE A 74 8.62 -2.69 -24.48
N LEU A 75 7.56 -1.85 -24.46
CA LEU A 75 6.19 -2.29 -24.19
C LEU A 75 5.70 -3.35 -25.20
N ILE A 76 5.95 -3.14 -26.50
CA ILE A 76 5.60 -4.10 -27.54
C ILE A 76 6.31 -5.46 -27.30
N LYS A 77 7.60 -5.42 -26.97
CA LYS A 77 8.39 -6.65 -26.72
C LYS A 77 8.00 -7.38 -25.42
N THR A 78 7.36 -6.68 -24.50
CA THR A 78 6.96 -7.22 -23.20
C THR A 78 5.45 -7.44 -23.06
N LYS A 79 4.65 -7.14 -24.09
CA LYS A 79 3.17 -7.18 -24.06
C LYS A 79 2.62 -8.51 -23.51
N ASN A 80 3.22 -9.63 -23.91
CA ASN A 80 2.76 -10.98 -23.52
C ASN A 80 3.59 -11.58 -22.37
N ILE A 81 4.37 -10.76 -21.66
CA ILE A 81 5.23 -11.22 -20.57
C ILE A 81 4.67 -10.69 -19.27
N LYS A 82 4.30 -11.58 -18.35
CA LYS A 82 3.98 -11.17 -16.97
C LYS A 82 5.27 -10.72 -16.28
N ILE A 83 5.36 -9.44 -15.98
CA ILE A 83 6.49 -8.84 -15.26
C ILE A 83 6.09 -8.67 -13.81
N ASP A 84 6.76 -9.34 -12.89
CA ASP A 84 6.52 -9.20 -11.47
C ASP A 84 7.28 -7.98 -10.91
N ILE A 85 8.53 -7.77 -11.35
CA ILE A 85 9.38 -6.63 -10.97
C ILE A 85 9.99 -6.01 -12.23
N LEU A 86 9.87 -4.69 -12.34
CA LEU A 86 10.53 -3.88 -13.36
C LEU A 86 11.58 -2.98 -12.69
N GLU A 87 12.85 -3.25 -12.95
CA GLU A 87 13.98 -2.44 -12.48
C GLU A 87 14.41 -1.46 -13.57
N ILE A 88 14.38 -0.17 -13.25
CA ILE A 88 14.71 0.92 -14.16
C ILE A 88 15.98 1.58 -13.64
N HIS A 89 17.02 1.58 -14.47
CA HIS A 89 18.32 2.14 -14.07
C HIS A 89 18.53 3.53 -14.65
N ASN A 90 18.80 4.49 -13.76
CA ASN A 90 19.32 5.83 -14.10
C ASN A 90 18.47 6.63 -15.11
N ARG A 91 17.14 6.41 -15.11
CA ARG A 91 16.19 7.12 -15.99
C ARG A 91 14.86 7.36 -15.25
N PRO A 92 14.82 8.33 -14.32
CA PRO A 92 13.61 8.66 -13.57
C PRO A 92 12.45 9.10 -14.48
N ASN A 93 12.74 9.80 -15.58
CA ASN A 93 11.72 10.22 -16.54
C ASN A 93 11.01 9.07 -17.29
N TYR A 94 11.48 7.84 -17.19
CA TYR A 94 10.77 6.68 -17.76
C TYR A 94 9.58 6.24 -16.91
N ILE A 95 9.56 6.60 -15.63
CA ILE A 95 8.57 6.13 -14.66
C ILE A 95 7.16 6.55 -15.07
N ASP A 96 6.95 7.80 -15.46
CA ASP A 96 5.62 8.31 -15.82
C ASP A 96 5.00 7.58 -17.01
N PHE A 97 5.80 7.28 -18.01
CA PHE A 97 5.35 6.56 -19.18
C PHE A 97 5.04 5.09 -18.85
N LEU A 98 5.92 4.44 -18.08
CA LEU A 98 5.77 3.02 -17.73
C LEU A 98 4.70 2.80 -16.67
N ASP A 99 4.38 3.78 -15.84
CA ASP A 99 3.32 3.69 -14.84
C ASP A 99 1.93 3.63 -15.48
N LYS A 100 1.72 4.39 -16.53
CA LYS A 100 0.46 4.39 -17.30
C LYS A 100 0.24 3.08 -18.08
N ASN A 101 1.30 2.36 -18.40
CA ASN A 101 1.29 1.26 -19.36
C ASN A 101 1.70 -0.10 -18.77
N SER A 102 2.01 -0.19 -17.48
CA SER A 102 2.46 -1.44 -16.85
C SER A 102 2.05 -1.52 -15.38
N MET A 103 1.44 -2.63 -14.99
CA MET A 103 1.04 -2.94 -13.61
C MET A 103 2.17 -3.60 -12.79
N SER A 104 3.39 -3.71 -13.31
CA SER A 104 4.52 -4.30 -12.60
C SER A 104 4.99 -3.45 -11.42
N LYS A 105 5.58 -4.08 -10.40
CA LYS A 105 6.24 -3.39 -9.30
C LYS A 105 7.53 -2.74 -9.80
N LYS A 106 7.65 -1.43 -9.64
CA LYS A 106 8.76 -0.65 -10.20
C LYS A 106 9.81 -0.35 -9.15
N ILE A 107 11.09 -0.61 -9.47
CA ILE A 107 12.25 -0.20 -8.68
C ILE A 107 13.08 0.74 -9.53
N LEU A 108 13.36 1.94 -9.03
CA LEU A 108 14.21 2.91 -9.71
C LEU A 108 15.59 2.93 -9.06
N TYR A 109 16.64 2.74 -9.85
CA TYR A 109 18.05 2.82 -9.41
C TYR A 109 18.69 4.10 -9.88
N PHE A 110 19.26 4.87 -8.95
CA PHE A 110 20.09 6.03 -9.23
C PHE A 110 21.57 5.67 -9.15
N HIS A 111 22.30 5.96 -10.22
CA HIS A 111 23.75 5.80 -10.30
C HIS A 111 24.47 7.16 -10.47
N ASN A 112 23.72 8.21 -10.76
CA ASN A 112 24.18 9.60 -10.87
C ASN A 112 23.50 10.48 -9.82
N ASP A 113 23.90 11.75 -9.69
CA ASP A 113 23.23 12.72 -8.82
C ASP A 113 21.75 12.85 -9.22
N PRO A 114 20.81 12.57 -8.32
CA PRO A 114 19.38 12.62 -8.62
C PRO A 114 18.88 13.98 -9.07
N GLN A 115 19.46 15.07 -8.54
CA GLN A 115 19.02 16.43 -8.88
C GLN A 115 19.54 16.90 -10.25
N SER A 116 20.53 16.22 -10.82
CA SER A 116 21.01 16.50 -12.18
C SER A 116 20.19 15.84 -13.29
N MET A 117 19.25 14.93 -12.93
CA MET A 117 18.58 14.05 -13.88
C MET A 117 17.16 14.53 -14.23
N LEU A 118 16.80 14.50 -15.50
CA LEU A 118 15.44 14.79 -15.96
C LEU A 118 14.43 13.81 -15.32
N GLY A 119 13.39 14.35 -14.68
CA GLY A 119 12.37 13.58 -13.96
C GLY A 119 12.66 13.39 -12.47
N SER A 120 13.72 14.06 -11.95
CA SER A 120 14.03 14.08 -10.51
C SER A 120 14.69 15.37 -10.02
N ARG A 121 14.71 16.41 -10.83
CA ARG A 121 15.33 17.72 -10.52
C ARG A 121 14.53 18.48 -9.47
N THR A 122 13.23 18.55 -9.65
CA THR A 122 12.34 19.31 -8.76
C THR A 122 11.80 18.47 -7.60
N ILE A 123 11.35 19.14 -6.56
CA ILE A 123 10.67 18.50 -5.41
C ILE A 123 9.45 17.68 -5.89
N ASN A 124 8.62 18.26 -6.76
CA ASN A 124 7.42 17.61 -7.28
C ASN A 124 7.74 16.36 -8.11
N GLU A 125 8.77 16.39 -8.94
CA GLU A 125 9.23 15.21 -9.67
C GLU A 125 9.67 14.10 -8.73
N ARG A 126 10.41 14.43 -7.67
CA ARG A 126 10.88 13.44 -6.67
C ARG A 126 9.74 12.85 -5.85
N ILE A 127 8.74 13.66 -5.46
CA ILE A 127 7.51 13.18 -4.81
C ILE A 127 6.73 12.26 -5.76
N ASN A 128 6.59 12.63 -7.02
CA ASN A 128 5.94 11.80 -8.03
C ASN A 128 6.62 10.43 -8.20
N LEU A 129 7.95 10.39 -8.21
CA LEU A 129 8.71 9.13 -8.24
C LEU A 129 8.42 8.26 -7.03
N LEU A 130 8.39 8.83 -5.82
CA LEU A 130 8.05 8.11 -4.59
C LEU A 130 6.63 7.53 -4.63
N ASN A 131 5.70 8.22 -5.25
CA ASN A 131 4.33 7.73 -5.40
C ASN A 131 4.21 6.57 -6.40
N LYS A 132 4.97 6.61 -7.49
CA LYS A 132 4.87 5.67 -8.63
C LYS A 132 5.84 4.49 -8.57
N THR A 133 6.75 4.47 -7.59
CA THR A 133 7.70 3.37 -7.43
C THR A 133 7.49 2.62 -6.12
N GLU A 134 7.77 1.33 -6.12
CA GLU A 134 7.78 0.52 -4.90
C GLU A 134 9.04 0.77 -4.07
N ARG A 135 10.17 0.99 -4.73
CA ARG A 135 11.46 1.29 -4.09
C ARG A 135 12.28 2.21 -4.98
N ILE A 136 13.07 3.05 -4.32
CA ILE A 136 14.12 3.85 -4.97
C ILE A 136 15.45 3.47 -4.34
N VAL A 137 16.40 3.09 -5.17
CA VAL A 137 17.72 2.60 -4.77
C VAL A 137 18.78 3.62 -5.15
N PHE A 138 19.62 3.98 -4.19
CA PHE A 138 20.77 4.88 -4.37
C PHE A 138 22.07 4.11 -4.18
N ASN A 139 23.12 4.52 -4.87
CA ASN A 139 24.45 3.90 -4.77
C ASN A 139 25.27 4.42 -3.59
N SER A 140 24.83 5.48 -2.90
CA SER A 140 25.50 6.07 -1.72
C SER A 140 24.50 6.78 -0.81
N ASN A 141 24.90 7.04 0.43
CA ASN A 141 24.15 7.93 1.33
C ASN A 141 24.13 9.36 0.80
N TRP A 142 25.23 9.82 0.20
CA TRP A 142 25.28 11.13 -0.43
C TRP A 142 24.19 11.28 -1.50
N SER A 143 24.10 10.35 -2.46
CA SER A 143 23.04 10.38 -3.49
C SER A 143 21.64 10.30 -2.88
N LYS A 144 21.46 9.53 -1.81
CA LYS A 144 20.20 9.47 -1.04
C LYS A 144 19.87 10.84 -0.44
N MET A 145 20.83 11.49 0.22
CA MET A 145 20.62 12.81 0.84
C MET A 145 20.32 13.88 -0.21
N ARG A 146 21.00 13.86 -1.35
CA ARG A 146 20.70 14.73 -2.50
C ARG A 146 19.26 14.58 -3.00
N PHE A 147 18.75 13.35 -3.04
CA PHE A 147 17.35 13.11 -3.41
C PHE A 147 16.37 13.63 -2.35
N LEU A 148 16.71 13.53 -1.08
CA LEU A 148 15.86 13.93 0.04
C LEU A 148 15.87 15.43 0.31
N GLU A 149 16.83 16.16 -0.21
CA GLU A 149 17.01 17.61 0.02
C GLU A 149 15.72 18.38 -0.29
N ASN A 150 15.24 19.15 0.68
CA ASN A 150 14.02 19.95 0.63
C ASN A 150 12.72 19.14 0.41
N LEU A 151 12.72 17.82 0.61
CA LEU A 151 11.49 17.04 0.63
C LEU A 151 10.75 17.19 1.97
N PRO A 152 9.40 17.21 1.98
CA PRO A 152 8.63 17.30 3.21
C PRO A 152 8.87 16.14 4.18
N ASN A 153 8.90 16.40 5.48
CA ASN A 153 9.20 15.41 6.53
C ASN A 153 8.19 14.25 6.67
N HIS A 154 6.99 14.36 6.07
CA HIS A 154 5.93 13.34 6.15
C HIS A 154 6.05 12.23 5.09
N ILE A 155 7.10 12.22 4.28
CA ILE A 155 7.30 11.22 3.23
C ILE A 155 7.73 9.87 3.81
N ASP A 156 7.22 8.78 3.22
CA ASP A 156 7.62 7.42 3.61
C ASP A 156 9.02 7.08 3.11
N TYR A 157 10.03 7.37 3.94
CA TYR A 157 11.43 7.07 3.65
C TYR A 157 11.76 5.56 3.59
N LYS A 158 10.84 4.67 4.00
CA LYS A 158 11.05 3.21 3.90
C LYS A 158 11.14 2.70 2.46
N LYS A 159 10.67 3.49 1.50
CA LYS A 159 10.84 3.19 0.08
C LYS A 159 12.28 3.43 -0.42
N ILE A 160 13.09 4.16 0.33
CA ILE A 160 14.42 4.60 -0.06
C ILE A 160 15.48 3.69 0.55
N ILE A 161 16.34 3.13 -0.31
CA ILE A 161 17.35 2.13 0.08
C ILE A 161 18.68 2.51 -0.53
N VAL A 162 19.77 2.28 0.21
CA VAL A 162 21.13 2.40 -0.31
C VAL A 162 21.69 1.00 -0.60
N ILE A 163 22.06 0.78 -1.85
CA ILE A 163 22.78 -0.43 -2.31
C ILE A 163 24.02 0.05 -3.05
N PRO A 164 25.22 -0.06 -2.44
CA PRO A 164 26.45 0.46 -3.04
C PRO A 164 26.81 -0.28 -4.31
N GLN A 165 27.51 0.42 -5.20
CA GLN A 165 28.18 -0.24 -6.32
C GLN A 165 29.20 -1.26 -5.83
N SER A 166 29.53 -2.20 -6.67
CA SER A 166 30.36 -3.32 -6.28
C SER A 166 31.42 -3.66 -7.32
N THR A 167 32.42 -4.39 -6.88
CA THR A 167 33.42 -4.99 -7.75
C THR A 167 33.87 -6.35 -7.21
N SER A 168 34.60 -7.12 -8.05
CA SER A 168 35.16 -8.39 -7.60
C SER A 168 36.33 -8.18 -6.63
N LYS A 169 36.42 -8.99 -5.58
CA LYS A 169 37.62 -9.10 -4.71
C LYS A 169 38.38 -10.34 -5.11
N THR A 170 39.69 -10.23 -5.30
CA THR A 170 40.57 -11.35 -5.64
C THR A 170 41.81 -11.32 -4.75
N ASN A 171 42.45 -12.43 -4.56
CA ASN A 171 43.71 -12.47 -3.78
C ASN A 171 44.76 -11.54 -4.38
N VAL A 172 45.42 -10.79 -3.51
CA VAL A 172 46.45 -9.80 -3.85
C VAL A 172 47.70 -10.13 -3.03
N SER A 173 48.83 -10.25 -3.73
CA SER A 173 50.16 -10.30 -3.07
C SER A 173 50.68 -8.88 -2.92
N PHE A 174 50.84 -8.44 -1.67
CA PHE A 174 51.36 -7.11 -1.36
C PHE A 174 52.83 -6.93 -1.71
N ASP A 175 53.60 -8.02 -1.79
CA ASP A 175 55.01 -8.00 -2.16
C ASP A 175 55.24 -7.82 -3.66
N LYS A 176 54.20 -8.10 -4.48
CA LYS A 176 54.20 -7.85 -5.93
C LYS A 176 53.78 -6.44 -6.28
N LYS A 177 53.49 -5.58 -5.30
CA LYS A 177 53.18 -4.16 -5.55
C LYS A 177 54.46 -3.43 -6.01
N LYS A 178 54.34 -2.75 -7.15
CA LYS A 178 55.42 -1.97 -7.77
C LYS A 178 55.39 -0.52 -7.28
N ASN A 179 56.48 0.21 -7.44
CA ASN A 179 56.52 1.66 -7.25
C ASN A 179 55.72 2.32 -8.39
N LEU A 180 54.38 2.15 -8.35
CA LEU A 180 53.50 2.52 -9.40
C LEU A 180 52.29 3.32 -8.84
N ILE A 181 52.06 4.50 -9.42
CA ILE A 181 50.95 5.39 -9.09
C ILE A 181 49.96 5.32 -10.20
N SER A 182 48.67 5.27 -9.91
CA SER A 182 47.62 5.24 -10.94
C SER A 182 46.61 6.36 -10.80
N PHE A 183 46.15 6.86 -11.95
CA PHE A 183 44.91 7.61 -12.14
C PHE A 183 44.02 6.81 -13.10
N VAL A 184 42.76 6.57 -12.70
CA VAL A 184 41.79 5.82 -13.50
C VAL A 184 40.48 6.62 -13.58
N GLY A 185 40.10 7.05 -14.77
CA GLY A 185 38.88 7.84 -14.97
C GLY A 185 38.91 8.64 -16.27
N LYS A 186 37.93 9.52 -16.45
CA LYS A 186 37.92 10.48 -17.56
C LYS A 186 39.07 11.47 -17.38
N LEU A 187 39.76 11.76 -18.46
CA LEU A 187 40.96 12.64 -18.44
C LEU A 187 40.56 14.12 -18.56
N ASN A 188 39.72 14.60 -17.62
CA ASN A 188 39.24 15.98 -17.61
C ASN A 188 39.41 16.66 -16.25
N SER A 189 39.23 17.98 -16.22
CA SER A 189 39.39 18.81 -15.03
C SER A 189 38.38 18.50 -13.95
N SER A 190 37.15 18.07 -14.30
CA SER A 190 36.14 17.69 -13.30
C SER A 190 36.53 16.46 -12.50
N LYS A 191 37.32 15.55 -13.08
CA LYS A 191 37.89 14.38 -12.41
C LYS A 191 39.25 14.69 -11.74
N GLY A 192 39.69 15.94 -11.79
CA GLY A 192 40.96 16.39 -11.20
C GLY A 192 42.18 15.90 -11.96
N TYR A 193 42.06 15.54 -13.26
CA TYR A 193 43.19 15.09 -14.05
C TYR A 193 44.20 16.21 -14.30
N ASP A 194 43.75 17.46 -14.39
CA ASP A 194 44.59 18.66 -14.47
C ASP A 194 45.49 18.82 -13.26
N VAL A 195 44.93 18.63 -12.05
CA VAL A 195 45.69 18.67 -10.78
C VAL A 195 46.63 17.47 -10.64
N PHE A 196 46.14 16.29 -10.97
CA PHE A 196 46.93 15.06 -10.93
C PHE A 196 48.13 15.16 -11.87
N GLY A 197 47.92 15.64 -13.11
CA GLY A 197 48.96 15.78 -14.11
C GLY A 197 50.10 16.67 -13.66
N LYS A 198 49.77 17.87 -13.14
CA LYS A 198 50.78 18.78 -12.59
C LYS A 198 51.54 18.24 -11.39
N SER A 199 50.80 17.63 -10.43
CA SER A 199 51.39 17.06 -9.24
C SER A 199 52.28 15.86 -9.55
N ILE A 200 51.89 14.99 -10.48
CA ILE A 200 52.60 13.77 -10.81
C ILE A 200 53.93 14.05 -11.51
N LEU A 201 54.02 15.08 -12.34
CA LEU A 201 55.29 15.49 -12.96
C LEU A 201 56.31 15.82 -11.89
N LYS A 202 55.98 16.68 -10.91
CA LYS A 202 56.87 17.02 -9.76
C LYS A 202 57.27 15.79 -8.93
N VAL A 203 56.36 14.82 -8.79
CA VAL A 203 56.66 13.57 -8.07
C VAL A 203 57.67 12.72 -8.85
N LEU A 204 57.47 12.56 -10.17
CA LEU A 204 58.31 11.70 -10.97
C LEU A 204 59.71 12.28 -11.21
N ASP A 205 59.83 13.63 -11.23
CA ASP A 205 61.15 14.31 -11.24
C ASP A 205 61.94 14.05 -9.93
N LYS A 206 61.23 14.07 -8.78
CA LYS A 206 61.88 13.88 -7.49
C LYS A 206 62.13 12.41 -7.16
N TYR A 207 61.33 11.46 -7.67
CA TYR A 207 61.39 10.02 -7.39
C TYR A 207 61.53 9.21 -8.67
N PRO A 208 62.73 9.13 -9.28
CA PRO A 208 62.94 8.50 -10.57
C PRO A 208 62.65 7.00 -10.62
N ASP A 209 62.67 6.32 -9.43
CA ASP A 209 62.31 4.89 -9.32
C ASP A 209 60.80 4.65 -9.35
N TRP A 210 59.99 5.70 -9.33
CA TRP A 210 58.55 5.60 -9.42
C TRP A 210 58.05 5.82 -10.85
N LYS A 211 56.98 5.08 -11.20
CA LYS A 211 56.28 5.22 -12.46
C LYS A 211 54.83 5.60 -12.22
N SER A 212 54.21 6.22 -13.19
CA SER A 212 52.79 6.53 -13.14
C SER A 212 52.09 6.02 -14.37
N ILE A 213 50.86 5.53 -14.19
CA ILE A 213 49.95 5.15 -15.28
C ILE A 213 48.64 5.91 -15.21
N VAL A 214 48.19 6.30 -16.36
CA VAL A 214 46.87 6.94 -16.56
C VAL A 214 46.03 6.06 -17.44
N ILE A 215 44.81 5.74 -17.02
CA ILE A 215 43.89 4.87 -17.74
C ILE A 215 42.54 5.60 -17.90
N GLY A 216 42.17 5.87 -19.12
CA GLY A 216 40.96 6.57 -19.51
C GLY A 216 41.14 7.41 -20.76
N ASP A 217 40.09 8.11 -21.11
CA ASP A 217 40.09 9.08 -22.21
C ASP A 217 39.09 10.20 -21.94
N GLU A 218 39.22 11.31 -22.68
CA GLU A 218 38.20 12.38 -22.76
C GLU A 218 38.45 13.18 -24.06
N PRO A 219 37.75 12.82 -25.14
CA PRO A 219 37.96 13.46 -26.42
C PRO A 219 37.63 14.98 -26.47
N ARG A 220 36.82 15.43 -25.50
CA ARG A 220 36.33 16.82 -25.44
C ARG A 220 37.27 17.77 -24.72
N GLU A 221 38.24 17.26 -23.95
CA GLU A 221 39.20 18.07 -23.18
C GLU A 221 40.59 17.46 -23.33
N LYS A 222 41.50 18.23 -24.00
CA LYS A 222 42.86 17.76 -24.31
C LYS A 222 43.84 18.24 -23.23
N LEU A 223 43.95 17.49 -22.12
CA LEU A 223 44.98 17.68 -21.09
C LEU A 223 46.13 16.72 -21.38
N ILE A 224 47.33 17.26 -21.69
CA ILE A 224 48.49 16.46 -22.06
C ILE A 224 49.63 16.73 -21.06
N PHE A 225 50.10 15.69 -20.40
CA PHE A 225 51.26 15.68 -19.53
C PHE A 225 52.26 14.66 -20.04
N LYS A 226 53.55 15.03 -20.14
CA LYS A 226 54.61 14.19 -20.71
C LYS A 226 55.75 14.05 -19.68
N HIS A 227 56.14 12.82 -19.41
CA HIS A 227 57.34 12.51 -18.62
C HIS A 227 57.78 11.08 -18.97
N LYS A 228 59.06 10.76 -18.92
CA LYS A 228 59.63 9.42 -19.24
C LYS A 228 59.04 8.30 -18.41
N ASN A 229 58.64 8.56 -17.14
CA ASN A 229 58.06 7.62 -16.22
C ASN A 229 56.50 7.71 -16.14
N LEU A 230 55.86 8.52 -16.98
CA LEU A 230 54.39 8.67 -17.06
C LEU A 230 53.91 7.99 -18.33
N GLN A 231 53.06 6.98 -18.18
CA GLN A 231 52.43 6.26 -19.29
C GLN A 231 50.93 6.49 -19.38
N ASN A 232 50.46 7.08 -20.47
CA ASN A 232 49.03 7.12 -20.77
C ASN A 232 48.66 5.86 -21.57
N LEU A 233 47.77 5.00 -20.97
CA LEU A 233 47.33 3.74 -21.55
C LEU A 233 46.06 3.89 -22.36
N GLY A 234 45.44 5.08 -22.42
CA GLY A 234 44.14 5.30 -23.05
C GLY A 234 43.01 4.48 -22.41
N TYR A 235 41.90 4.40 -23.11
CA TYR A 235 40.75 3.62 -22.66
C TYR A 235 41.09 2.13 -22.55
N LYS A 236 40.72 1.51 -21.42
CA LYS A 236 40.84 0.06 -21.19
C LYS A 236 39.54 -0.49 -20.61
N ASN A 237 39.24 -1.75 -20.91
CA ASN A 237 38.10 -2.43 -20.29
C ASN A 237 38.30 -2.70 -18.78
N ASN A 238 37.22 -2.93 -18.07
CA ASN A 238 37.25 -3.11 -16.62
C ASN A 238 38.15 -4.28 -16.18
N SER A 239 38.19 -5.39 -16.90
CA SER A 239 39.04 -6.54 -16.58
C SER A 239 40.54 -6.17 -16.61
N TYR A 240 40.96 -5.41 -17.61
CA TYR A 240 42.34 -4.91 -17.68
C TYR A 240 42.67 -4.00 -16.50
N ILE A 241 41.80 -3.04 -16.19
CA ILE A 241 41.98 -2.11 -15.05
C ILE A 241 42.14 -2.88 -13.76
N LEU A 242 41.23 -3.81 -13.45
CA LEU A 242 41.29 -4.62 -12.24
C LEU A 242 42.57 -5.47 -12.13
N ASN A 243 43.07 -6.00 -13.23
CA ASN A 243 44.35 -6.74 -13.24
C ASN A 243 45.54 -5.80 -13.01
N LYS A 244 45.54 -4.64 -13.66
CA LYS A 244 46.64 -3.67 -13.52
C LYS A 244 46.73 -3.09 -12.12
N LEU A 245 45.57 -2.83 -11.46
CA LEU A 245 45.53 -2.33 -10.07
C LEU A 245 46.14 -3.31 -9.05
N LYS A 246 46.30 -4.60 -9.36
CA LYS A 246 47.03 -5.55 -8.49
C LYS A 246 48.50 -5.14 -8.28
N GLU A 247 49.12 -4.51 -9.27
CA GLU A 247 50.50 -4.07 -9.26
C GLU A 247 50.69 -2.66 -8.67
N VAL A 248 49.63 -1.87 -8.60
CA VAL A 248 49.64 -0.46 -8.23
C VAL A 248 49.80 -0.29 -6.72
N SER A 249 50.81 0.50 -6.27
CA SER A 249 51.02 0.83 -4.88
C SER A 249 50.15 1.97 -4.40
N ILE A 250 49.96 3.02 -5.21
CA ILE A 250 49.17 4.22 -4.83
C ILE A 250 48.15 4.50 -5.95
N SER A 251 46.91 4.68 -5.57
CA SER A 251 45.85 5.10 -6.52
C SER A 251 45.28 6.44 -6.09
N VAL A 252 45.19 7.35 -7.04
CA VAL A 252 44.75 8.74 -6.82
C VAL A 252 43.44 8.99 -7.53
N VAL A 253 42.44 9.49 -6.80
CA VAL A 253 41.12 9.82 -7.30
C VAL A 253 40.72 11.22 -6.80
N PRO A 254 41.27 12.27 -7.41
CA PRO A 254 41.19 13.65 -6.91
C PRO A 254 40.01 14.39 -7.57
N SER A 255 38.84 13.81 -7.60
CA SER A 255 37.67 14.38 -8.27
C SER A 255 37.27 15.72 -7.66
N LYS A 256 37.06 16.74 -8.51
CA LYS A 256 36.47 18.03 -8.16
C LYS A 256 34.95 18.00 -8.30
N TRP A 257 34.47 17.01 -9.04
CA TRP A 257 33.06 16.73 -9.24
C TRP A 257 32.53 15.87 -8.10
N ASP A 258 31.33 16.17 -7.61
CA ASP A 258 30.64 15.35 -6.62
C ASP A 258 30.32 13.97 -7.19
N GLU A 259 31.12 13.01 -6.82
CA GLU A 259 30.97 11.62 -7.26
C GLU A 259 29.73 11.01 -6.61
N PRO A 260 28.81 10.41 -7.38
CA PRO A 260 27.71 9.69 -6.76
C PRO A 260 28.14 8.52 -5.90
N PHE A 261 29.29 7.89 -6.21
CA PHE A 261 29.93 6.86 -5.38
C PHE A 261 31.46 6.79 -5.56
N GLY A 262 31.95 6.63 -6.80
CA GLY A 262 33.39 6.57 -7.08
C GLY A 262 33.91 5.17 -7.39
N ARG A 263 33.61 4.67 -8.58
CA ARG A 263 33.98 3.31 -8.99
C ARG A 263 35.51 3.08 -9.02
N SER A 264 36.29 4.06 -9.43
CA SER A 264 37.76 3.94 -9.47
C SER A 264 38.39 3.72 -8.09
N SER A 265 37.91 4.44 -7.07
CA SER A 265 38.31 4.25 -5.69
C SER A 265 37.93 2.85 -5.18
N LEU A 266 36.70 2.42 -5.44
CA LEU A 266 36.18 1.11 -5.09
C LEU A 266 37.07 -0.03 -5.67
N GLU A 267 37.41 0.08 -6.94
CA GLU A 267 38.25 -0.91 -7.65
C GLU A 267 39.68 -0.93 -7.10
N ALA A 268 40.27 0.23 -6.81
CA ALA A 268 41.59 0.33 -6.22
C ALA A 268 41.66 -0.23 -4.78
N ALA A 269 40.64 0.05 -3.96
CA ALA A 269 40.51 -0.52 -2.62
C ALA A 269 40.41 -2.05 -2.67
N SER A 270 39.65 -2.61 -3.57
CA SER A 270 39.48 -4.05 -3.74
C SER A 270 40.76 -4.77 -4.19
N ARG A 271 41.74 -4.04 -4.67
CA ARG A 271 43.06 -4.51 -5.08
C ARG A 271 44.19 -4.10 -4.15
N GLY A 272 43.85 -3.48 -3.01
CA GLY A 272 44.80 -3.11 -1.97
C GLY A 272 45.81 -2.06 -2.42
N SER A 273 45.37 -1.06 -3.17
CA SER A 273 46.17 0.17 -3.38
C SER A 273 46.05 1.10 -2.17
N ALA A 274 47.12 1.85 -1.82
CA ALA A 274 47.01 2.96 -0.91
C ALA A 274 46.27 4.10 -1.63
N LEU A 275 45.14 4.55 -1.10
CA LEU A 275 44.24 5.47 -1.75
C LEU A 275 44.45 6.91 -1.29
N ILE A 276 44.46 7.84 -2.23
CA ILE A 276 44.28 9.27 -2.02
C ILE A 276 42.99 9.66 -2.77
N ILE A 277 42.00 10.16 -2.05
CA ILE A 277 40.68 10.52 -2.59
C ILE A 277 40.29 11.93 -2.15
N SER A 278 39.54 12.64 -2.96
CA SER A 278 38.90 13.88 -2.53
C SER A 278 37.63 13.59 -1.71
N ASN A 279 37.24 14.56 -0.86
CA ASN A 279 35.97 14.53 -0.13
C ASN A 279 34.84 15.08 -1.00
N SER A 280 34.61 14.48 -2.16
CA SER A 280 33.65 14.95 -3.16
C SER A 280 32.49 13.96 -3.30
N GLY A 281 31.30 14.38 -2.88
CA GLY A 281 30.09 13.57 -2.97
C GLY A 281 30.15 12.26 -2.14
N GLY A 282 29.76 11.16 -2.76
CA GLY A 282 29.80 9.81 -2.16
C GLY A 282 31.17 9.11 -2.25
N LEU A 283 32.22 9.79 -2.71
CA LEU A 283 33.52 9.17 -2.92
C LEU A 283 34.14 8.63 -1.61
N SER A 284 33.99 9.37 -0.54
CA SER A 284 34.45 8.96 0.81
C SER A 284 33.73 7.73 1.38
N GLU A 285 32.56 7.37 0.85
CA GLU A 285 31.82 6.16 1.24
C GLU A 285 32.42 4.87 0.66
N THR A 286 33.29 4.96 -0.35
CA THR A 286 33.88 3.79 -1.01
C THR A 286 34.87 3.03 -0.12
N THR A 287 35.56 3.75 0.76
CA THR A 287 36.49 3.19 1.74
C THR A 287 36.76 4.18 2.85
N LYS A 288 36.88 3.67 4.07
CA LYS A 288 37.40 4.46 5.24
C LYS A 288 38.92 4.44 5.34
N ASP A 289 39.59 3.62 4.53
CA ASP A 289 41.05 3.43 4.56
C ASP A 289 41.69 4.14 3.34
N ALA A 290 41.60 5.47 3.35
CA ALA A 290 42.20 6.34 2.36
C ALA A 290 42.74 7.62 3.01
N LEU A 291 43.69 8.28 2.36
CA LEU A 291 44.00 9.67 2.66
C LEU A 291 43.00 10.57 1.94
N VAL A 292 42.18 11.26 2.72
CA VAL A 292 41.17 12.17 2.18
C VAL A 292 41.75 13.57 2.04
N ILE A 293 41.48 14.25 0.94
CA ILE A 293 41.83 15.64 0.69
C ILE A 293 40.55 16.47 0.55
N GLU A 294 40.49 17.56 1.31
CA GLU A 294 39.31 18.47 1.27
C GLU A 294 39.38 19.40 0.05
N ASN A 295 40.56 19.99 -0.18
CA ASN A 295 40.79 20.89 -1.29
C ASN A 295 41.72 20.24 -2.32
N VAL A 296 41.21 20.08 -3.55
CA VAL A 296 41.93 19.44 -4.65
C VAL A 296 42.85 20.46 -5.30
N THR A 297 44.04 20.66 -4.75
CA THR A 297 45.10 21.51 -5.29
C THR A 297 46.35 20.70 -5.62
N GLU A 298 47.18 21.24 -6.50
CA GLU A 298 48.45 20.62 -6.92
C GLU A 298 49.36 20.33 -5.76
N ASP A 299 49.55 21.32 -4.86
CA ASP A 299 50.47 21.20 -3.72
C ASP A 299 49.99 20.20 -2.65
N ILE A 300 48.70 20.20 -2.36
CA ILE A 300 48.14 19.23 -1.41
C ILE A 300 48.28 17.80 -1.97
N LEU A 301 47.96 17.61 -3.22
CA LEU A 301 48.07 16.30 -3.85
C LEU A 301 49.51 15.83 -3.94
N TYR A 302 50.44 16.70 -4.33
CA TYR A 302 51.87 16.43 -4.31
C TYR A 302 52.33 16.01 -2.92
N LYS A 303 52.04 16.78 -1.87
CA LYS A 303 52.40 16.48 -0.47
C LYS A 303 51.84 15.12 -0.04
N LYS A 304 50.61 14.77 -0.36
CA LYS A 304 50.01 13.46 0.02
C LYS A 304 50.62 12.29 -0.74
N ILE A 305 50.94 12.44 -2.03
CA ILE A 305 51.65 11.40 -2.79
C ILE A 305 53.04 11.22 -2.23
N LYS A 306 53.80 12.32 -2.02
CA LYS A 306 55.11 12.33 -1.39
C LYS A 306 55.10 11.62 -0.05
N PHE A 307 54.13 11.94 0.82
CA PHE A 307 53.99 11.31 2.13
C PHE A 307 53.89 9.77 2.03
N LEU A 308 53.09 9.26 1.11
CA LEU A 308 52.94 7.82 0.90
C LEU A 308 54.17 7.17 0.28
N ILE A 309 54.98 7.90 -0.49
CA ILE A 309 56.23 7.42 -1.04
C ILE A 309 57.27 7.29 0.08
N ASP A 310 57.47 8.34 0.84
CA ASP A 310 58.48 8.44 1.88
C ASP A 310 58.17 7.49 3.06
N ASN A 311 56.92 7.30 3.38
CA ASN A 311 56.47 6.44 4.50
C ASN A 311 56.03 5.05 4.04
N LYS A 312 56.97 4.21 3.61
CA LYS A 312 56.72 2.85 3.09
C LYS A 312 55.92 1.97 4.04
N GLN A 313 56.18 2.03 5.35
CA GLN A 313 55.46 1.25 6.35
C GLN A 313 54.01 1.69 6.46
N TYR A 314 53.74 2.98 6.52
CA TYR A 314 52.40 3.54 6.55
C TYR A 314 51.63 3.18 5.26
N ARG A 315 52.24 3.34 4.09
CA ARG A 315 51.70 2.93 2.80
C ARG A 315 51.28 1.46 2.81
N LYS A 316 52.17 0.55 3.23
CA LYS A 316 51.87 -0.91 3.33
C LYS A 316 50.70 -1.20 4.29
N LYS A 317 50.68 -0.52 5.45
CA LYS A 317 49.57 -0.62 6.42
C LYS A 317 48.23 -0.16 5.80
N LEU A 318 48.21 0.95 5.08
CA LEU A 318 47.04 1.48 4.42
C LEU A 318 46.54 0.53 3.30
N GLN A 319 47.44 -0.01 2.49
CA GLN A 319 47.14 -1.01 1.47
C GLN A 319 46.45 -2.25 2.06
N LYS A 320 47.01 -2.82 3.12
CA LYS A 320 46.46 -3.98 3.81
C LYS A 320 45.08 -3.69 4.42
N ARG A 321 44.91 -2.52 5.05
CA ARG A 321 43.63 -2.11 5.65
C ARG A 321 42.58 -1.90 4.59
N ALA A 322 42.83 -1.16 3.51
CA ALA A 322 41.88 -0.94 2.40
C ALA A 322 41.40 -2.26 1.82
N TYR A 323 42.29 -3.22 1.63
CA TYR A 323 41.93 -4.54 1.15
C TYR A 323 41.16 -5.39 2.16
N LYS A 324 41.64 -5.44 3.43
CA LYS A 324 41.00 -6.25 4.49
C LYS A 324 39.56 -5.79 4.74
N ASN A 325 39.36 -4.50 4.87
CA ASN A 325 38.11 -3.86 5.23
C ASN A 325 37.15 -3.68 4.02
N PHE A 326 37.58 -4.08 2.84
CA PHE A 326 36.74 -4.00 1.63
C PHE A 326 35.56 -4.98 1.69
N ILE A 327 34.33 -4.46 1.77
CA ILE A 327 33.09 -5.23 1.88
C ILE A 327 32.22 -5.20 0.61
N TYR A 328 32.38 -4.21 -0.26
CA TYR A 328 31.52 -3.96 -1.42
C TYR A 328 31.79 -4.94 -2.58
N THR A 329 31.73 -6.23 -2.28
CA THR A 329 31.89 -7.28 -3.29
C THR A 329 30.62 -7.42 -4.14
N ASN A 330 30.75 -7.98 -5.36
CA ASN A 330 29.61 -8.28 -6.22
C ASN A 330 28.57 -9.17 -5.52
N LYS A 331 29.02 -10.10 -4.66
CA LYS A 331 28.13 -10.97 -3.88
C LYS A 331 27.35 -10.17 -2.80
N TYR A 332 28.01 -9.22 -2.15
CA TYR A 332 27.38 -8.35 -1.15
C TYR A 332 26.22 -7.56 -1.76
N SER A 333 26.46 -6.82 -2.86
CA SER A 333 25.41 -6.02 -3.50
C SER A 333 24.35 -6.91 -4.15
N SER A 334 24.72 -8.05 -4.73
CA SER A 334 23.75 -9.03 -5.27
C SER A 334 22.80 -9.54 -4.18
N ASN A 335 23.32 -9.87 -2.99
CA ASN A 335 22.48 -10.31 -1.86
C ASN A 335 21.50 -9.22 -1.41
N LEU A 336 21.95 -7.95 -1.31
CA LEU A 336 21.07 -6.83 -0.98
C LEU A 336 19.95 -6.65 -2.02
N ILE A 337 20.29 -6.75 -3.31
CA ILE A 337 19.32 -6.67 -4.40
C ILE A 337 18.33 -7.84 -4.32
N ASP A 338 18.78 -9.06 -4.07
CA ASP A 338 17.90 -10.22 -3.96
C ASP A 338 16.99 -10.14 -2.73
N THR A 339 17.47 -9.61 -1.60
CA THR A 339 16.65 -9.31 -0.41
C THR A 339 15.57 -8.28 -0.75
N LEU A 340 15.93 -7.23 -1.48
CA LEU A 340 14.98 -6.23 -1.96
C LEU A 340 13.90 -6.86 -2.87
N ARG A 341 14.33 -7.65 -3.87
CA ARG A 341 13.43 -8.36 -4.80
C ARG A 341 12.47 -9.28 -4.07
N SER A 342 12.97 -10.09 -3.13
CA SER A 342 12.15 -11.01 -2.33
C SER A 342 11.14 -10.28 -1.46
N SER A 343 11.49 -9.11 -0.90
CA SER A 343 10.59 -8.30 -0.07
C SER A 343 9.40 -7.73 -0.85
N LEU A 344 9.56 -7.55 -2.16
CA LEU A 344 8.51 -7.02 -3.02
C LEU A 344 7.58 -8.09 -3.55
N VAL A 345 8.09 -9.26 -3.83
CA VAL A 345 7.26 -10.41 -4.22
C VAL A 345 6.77 -11.07 -2.95
N THR A 346 5.79 -10.47 -2.31
CA THR A 346 4.95 -11.24 -1.42
C THR A 346 4.44 -12.43 -2.23
N LYS A 347 4.90 -13.66 -1.94
CA LYS A 347 4.01 -14.81 -2.02
C LYS A 347 2.70 -14.28 -1.42
N LYS A 348 1.55 -14.46 -2.10
CA LYS A 348 0.30 -14.61 -1.36
C LYS A 348 0.66 -15.72 -0.38
N ILE A 349 1.08 -15.33 0.80
CA ILE A 349 1.04 -16.22 1.94
C ILE A 349 -0.46 -16.41 2.03
N ASN A 350 -0.96 -17.54 1.55
CA ASN A 350 -2.13 -18.12 2.15
C ASN A 350 -1.69 -18.25 3.60
N ILE A 351 -1.98 -17.24 4.38
CA ILE A 351 -2.00 -17.37 5.82
C ILE A 351 -3.06 -18.45 5.95
N ASN A 352 -2.63 -19.70 6.19
CA ASN A 352 -3.53 -20.69 6.74
C ASN A 352 -4.00 -20.06 8.04
N PHE A 353 -5.12 -19.36 7.92
CA PHE A 353 -5.77 -18.74 9.06
C PHE A 353 -6.10 -19.91 9.97
N ASN A 354 -5.30 -20.06 11.03
CA ASN A 354 -5.62 -21.03 12.07
C ASN A 354 -7.00 -20.63 12.59
N LYS A 355 -7.99 -21.45 12.37
CA LYS A 355 -9.40 -21.25 12.73
C LYS A 355 -9.59 -20.81 14.20
N ASN A 356 -8.57 -21.07 15.02
CA ASN A 356 -8.52 -20.74 16.44
C ASN A 356 -7.74 -19.43 16.73
N LYS A 357 -7.17 -18.74 15.73
CA LYS A 357 -6.46 -17.50 15.96
C LYS A 357 -7.42 -16.39 16.37
N LYS A 358 -7.23 -15.84 17.57
CA LYS A 358 -7.93 -14.62 18.00
C LYS A 358 -7.30 -13.40 17.35
N LEU A 359 -8.12 -12.61 16.64
CA LEU A 359 -7.68 -11.43 15.90
C LEU A 359 -7.65 -10.20 16.79
N LYS A 360 -6.75 -9.28 16.50
CA LYS A 360 -6.82 -7.87 16.91
C LYS A 360 -7.62 -7.11 15.86
N ILE A 361 -8.75 -6.55 16.24
CA ILE A 361 -9.67 -5.88 15.33
C ILE A 361 -9.81 -4.41 15.72
N LEU A 362 -9.51 -3.50 14.80
CA LEU A 362 -9.91 -2.12 14.93
C LEU A 362 -11.30 -1.96 14.31
N TYR A 363 -12.30 -1.71 15.15
CA TYR A 363 -13.68 -1.58 14.72
C TYR A 363 -14.12 -0.11 14.69
N ILE A 364 -14.36 0.41 13.49
CA ILE A 364 -14.73 1.81 13.26
C ILE A 364 -16.18 1.88 12.83
N THR A 365 -17.03 2.43 13.67
CA THR A 365 -18.47 2.63 13.38
C THR A 365 -19.05 3.72 14.27
N ASN A 366 -20.23 4.21 13.94
CA ASN A 366 -20.93 5.16 14.76
C ASN A 366 -21.66 4.47 15.92
N PHE A 367 -21.13 4.52 17.14
CA PHE A 367 -21.79 4.00 18.35
C PHE A 367 -22.82 4.97 18.92
N ASN A 368 -22.85 6.22 18.47
CA ASN A 368 -23.78 7.25 18.94
C ASN A 368 -23.66 7.60 20.44
N GLU A 369 -22.45 7.57 20.97
CA GLU A 369 -22.15 7.85 22.39
C GLU A 369 -22.59 9.26 22.80
N ARG A 370 -22.45 10.26 21.89
CA ARG A 370 -22.90 11.63 22.08
C ARG A 370 -24.40 11.78 22.38
N PHE A 371 -25.20 10.73 22.21
CA PHE A 371 -26.63 10.71 22.52
C PHE A 371 -26.96 10.03 23.86
N ASN A 372 -25.98 9.85 24.74
CA ASN A 372 -26.15 9.36 26.11
C ASN A 372 -26.95 8.05 26.19
N GLY A 373 -26.60 7.05 25.36
CA GLY A 373 -27.24 5.73 25.33
C GLY A 373 -28.54 5.64 24.52
N ARG A 374 -29.09 6.77 24.07
CA ARG A 374 -30.34 6.83 23.30
C ARG A 374 -30.36 5.90 22.09
N LEU A 375 -29.24 5.77 21.37
CA LEU A 375 -29.07 4.93 20.18
C LEU A 375 -28.15 3.72 20.43
N HIS A 376 -28.13 3.22 21.67
CA HIS A 376 -27.28 2.10 22.07
C HIS A 376 -27.61 0.79 21.32
N TYR A 377 -28.89 0.52 21.09
CA TYR A 377 -29.37 -0.73 20.47
C TYR A 377 -29.28 -0.70 18.92
N ASN A 378 -28.11 -0.41 18.40
CA ASN A 378 -27.89 -0.32 16.97
C ASN A 378 -27.14 -1.55 16.40
N THR A 379 -27.19 -1.74 15.08
CA THR A 379 -26.55 -2.87 14.39
C THR A 379 -25.03 -2.89 14.57
N GLY A 380 -24.37 -1.73 14.59
CA GLY A 380 -22.94 -1.66 14.87
C GLY A 380 -22.56 -2.27 16.21
N LYS A 381 -23.38 -2.03 17.24
CA LYS A 381 -23.16 -2.61 18.58
C LYS A 381 -23.47 -4.12 18.63
N ARG A 382 -24.48 -4.60 17.87
CA ARG A 382 -24.74 -6.05 17.73
C ARG A 382 -23.54 -6.78 17.09
N ILE A 383 -23.00 -6.23 15.99
CA ILE A 383 -21.81 -6.81 15.33
C ILE A 383 -20.61 -6.78 16.31
N TYR A 384 -20.39 -5.67 17.03
CA TYR A 384 -19.37 -5.57 18.06
C TYR A 384 -19.49 -6.67 19.12
N ASN A 385 -20.69 -6.89 19.65
CA ASN A 385 -20.96 -7.96 20.62
C ASN A 385 -20.65 -9.34 20.02
N GLY A 386 -21.01 -9.57 18.76
CA GLY A 386 -20.68 -10.81 18.05
C GLY A 386 -19.18 -11.06 17.96
N LEU A 387 -18.39 -10.04 17.65
CA LEU A 387 -16.94 -10.11 17.58
C LEU A 387 -16.32 -10.44 18.97
N ILE A 388 -16.84 -9.81 20.04
CA ILE A 388 -16.43 -10.12 21.42
C ILE A 388 -16.76 -11.57 21.80
N LYS A 389 -17.98 -12.03 21.48
CA LYS A 389 -18.43 -13.43 21.77
C LYS A 389 -17.56 -14.47 21.04
N LEU A 390 -16.98 -14.11 19.90
CA LEU A 390 -15.98 -14.93 19.19
C LEU A 390 -14.61 -14.91 19.86
N GLY A 391 -14.39 -14.07 20.85
CA GLY A 391 -13.15 -13.96 21.64
C GLY A 391 -12.06 -13.17 20.93
N HIS A 392 -12.40 -12.31 19.97
CA HIS A 392 -11.44 -11.40 19.35
C HIS A 392 -11.08 -10.25 20.31
N ASN A 393 -9.86 -9.69 20.15
CA ASN A 393 -9.43 -8.50 20.85
C ASN A 393 -9.80 -7.25 20.02
N ILE A 394 -10.71 -6.42 20.55
CA ILE A 394 -11.29 -5.33 19.77
C ILE A 394 -10.94 -3.98 20.38
N PHE A 395 -10.37 -3.11 19.58
CA PHE A 395 -10.29 -1.68 19.85
C PHE A 395 -11.32 -0.97 18.98
N SER A 396 -12.19 -0.15 19.57
CA SER A 396 -13.27 0.51 18.82
C SER A 396 -13.10 2.02 18.76
N ILE A 397 -13.50 2.59 17.61
CA ILE A 397 -13.56 4.04 17.37
C ILE A 397 -14.97 4.39 16.91
N SER A 398 -15.65 5.26 17.66
CA SER A 398 -16.91 5.86 17.22
C SER A 398 -16.61 7.09 16.35
N ASP A 399 -16.66 6.92 15.04
CA ASP A 399 -16.19 7.91 14.07
C ASP A 399 -16.90 9.26 14.19
N ARG A 400 -18.23 9.27 14.24
CA ARG A 400 -19.03 10.51 14.33
C ARG A 400 -18.99 11.13 15.71
N ASP A 401 -18.76 10.34 16.77
CA ASP A 401 -18.60 10.88 18.12
C ASP A 401 -17.24 11.57 18.27
N VAL A 402 -16.16 10.98 17.71
CA VAL A 402 -14.84 11.63 17.62
C VAL A 402 -14.94 12.96 16.89
N ILE A 403 -15.57 12.98 15.71
CA ILE A 403 -15.78 14.22 14.95
C ILE A 403 -16.55 15.25 15.77
N SER A 404 -17.65 14.83 16.39
CA SER A 404 -18.49 15.76 17.17
C SER A 404 -17.77 16.38 18.35
N ASN A 405 -16.92 15.60 19.03
CA ASN A 405 -16.26 16.02 20.26
C ASN A 405 -14.98 16.82 20.03
N TYR A 406 -14.29 16.60 18.89
CA TYR A 406 -12.95 17.15 18.66
C TYR A 406 -12.84 18.13 17.48
N LYS A 407 -13.93 18.39 16.74
CA LYS A 407 -13.93 19.42 15.70
C LYS A 407 -13.63 20.80 16.34
N ASN A 408 -12.84 21.59 15.65
CA ASN A 408 -12.41 22.92 16.09
C ASN A 408 -12.25 23.88 14.90
N LEU A 409 -11.77 25.10 15.13
CA LEU A 409 -11.60 26.10 14.08
C LEU A 409 -10.58 25.67 13.01
N VAL A 410 -9.57 24.88 13.37
CA VAL A 410 -8.52 24.38 12.44
C VAL A 410 -9.02 23.15 11.67
N ASP A 411 -9.85 22.29 12.28
CA ASP A 411 -10.50 21.15 11.63
C ASP A 411 -12.04 21.23 11.85
N PRO A 412 -12.74 22.10 11.13
CA PRO A 412 -14.19 22.29 11.32
C PRO A 412 -15.01 21.05 10.98
N THR A 413 -14.46 20.18 10.15
CA THR A 413 -15.08 18.88 9.79
C THR A 413 -14.79 17.79 10.80
N GLY A 414 -13.74 17.91 11.63
CA GLY A 414 -13.25 16.87 12.53
C GLY A 414 -12.66 15.64 11.83
N GLN A 415 -12.54 15.68 10.50
CA GLN A 415 -12.07 14.52 9.72
C GLN A 415 -10.57 14.30 9.89
N ASN A 416 -9.76 15.36 10.01
CA ASN A 416 -8.32 15.21 10.18
C ASN A 416 -8.00 14.55 11.52
N ILE A 417 -8.66 14.98 12.59
CA ILE A 417 -8.51 14.41 13.94
C ILE A 417 -8.95 12.94 13.95
N LEU A 418 -10.08 12.60 13.32
CA LEU A 418 -10.52 11.21 13.21
C LEU A 418 -9.46 10.34 12.52
N ASN A 419 -8.95 10.79 11.36
CA ASN A 419 -8.01 10.01 10.56
C ASN A 419 -6.63 9.91 11.24
N PHE A 420 -6.18 10.96 11.93
CA PHE A 420 -5.01 10.92 12.80
C PHE A 420 -5.18 9.87 13.91
N LYS A 421 -6.33 9.89 14.63
CA LYS A 421 -6.64 8.92 15.69
C LYS A 421 -6.62 7.48 15.16
N ILE A 422 -7.15 7.22 13.97
CA ILE A 422 -7.12 5.90 13.33
C ILE A 422 -5.67 5.45 13.09
N ILE A 423 -4.82 6.34 12.55
CA ILE A 423 -3.40 6.03 12.29
C ILE A 423 -2.65 5.70 13.58
N GLU A 424 -2.79 6.54 14.61
CA GLU A 424 -2.12 6.31 15.90
C GLU A 424 -2.66 5.05 16.61
N SER A 425 -3.96 4.81 16.52
CA SER A 425 -4.54 3.55 17.05
C SER A 425 -3.99 2.32 16.34
N CYS A 426 -3.86 2.36 15.01
CA CYS A 426 -3.22 1.27 14.25
C CYS A 426 -1.75 1.08 14.63
N LYS A 427 -1.02 2.16 14.89
CA LYS A 427 0.38 2.10 15.31
C LYS A 427 0.53 1.44 16.68
N ASN A 428 -0.32 1.81 17.65
CA ASN A 428 -0.23 1.34 19.04
C ASN A 428 -0.87 -0.05 19.22
N PHE A 429 -2.03 -0.30 18.60
CA PHE A 429 -2.77 -1.54 18.74
C PHE A 429 -2.30 -2.62 17.77
N ASN A 430 -1.75 -2.24 16.60
CA ASN A 430 -1.30 -3.12 15.50
C ASN A 430 -2.36 -4.18 15.13
N PRO A 431 -3.52 -3.76 14.56
CA PRO A 431 -4.62 -4.66 14.25
C PRO A 431 -4.28 -5.61 13.09
N ASP A 432 -4.81 -6.83 13.14
CA ASP A 432 -4.85 -7.78 12.02
C ASP A 432 -5.91 -7.35 10.98
N THR A 433 -7.02 -6.76 11.47
CA THR A 433 -8.18 -6.39 10.64
C THR A 433 -8.75 -5.04 11.07
N ILE A 434 -9.17 -4.25 10.09
CA ILE A 434 -10.05 -3.09 10.29
C ILE A 434 -11.43 -3.43 9.76
N ILE A 435 -12.46 -3.23 10.58
CA ILE A 435 -13.87 -3.36 10.19
C ILE A 435 -14.51 -1.98 10.24
N MET A 436 -15.05 -1.53 9.12
CA MET A 436 -15.70 -0.22 8.99
C MET A 436 -17.22 -0.38 8.81
N GLY A 437 -18.01 0.28 9.64
CA GLY A 437 -19.46 0.31 9.53
C GLY A 437 -20.00 1.70 9.33
N HIS A 438 -20.53 2.04 8.15
CA HIS A 438 -20.95 3.40 7.81
C HIS A 438 -19.90 4.48 8.11
N ALA A 439 -18.63 4.13 8.02
CA ALA A 439 -17.51 4.99 8.39
C ALA A 439 -17.07 5.89 7.21
N ASP A 440 -17.99 6.64 6.66
CA ASP A 440 -17.85 7.50 5.48
C ASP A 440 -16.87 8.68 5.68
N ASN A 441 -16.50 8.97 6.92
CA ASN A 441 -15.51 10.01 7.26
C ASN A 441 -14.06 9.53 7.24
N VAL A 442 -13.82 8.22 7.08
CA VAL A 442 -12.49 7.69 6.88
C VAL A 442 -12.00 8.07 5.49
N LYS A 443 -10.79 8.63 5.42
CA LYS A 443 -10.19 9.07 4.16
C LYS A 443 -9.50 7.90 3.46
N LYS A 444 -9.54 7.90 2.13
CA LYS A 444 -8.83 6.89 1.30
C LYS A 444 -7.31 6.95 1.50
N GLU A 445 -6.76 8.15 1.71
CA GLU A 445 -5.34 8.38 1.97
C GLU A 445 -4.90 7.69 3.28
N THR A 446 -5.77 7.68 4.29
CA THR A 446 -5.55 6.97 5.56
C THR A 446 -5.46 5.46 5.34
N LEU A 447 -6.38 4.88 4.57
CA LEU A 447 -6.37 3.45 4.29
C LEU A 447 -5.17 3.05 3.41
N ASP A 448 -4.83 3.88 2.41
CA ASP A 448 -3.63 3.69 1.59
C ASP A 448 -2.37 3.67 2.45
N TYR A 449 -2.21 4.65 3.33
CA TYR A 449 -1.11 4.71 4.28
C TYR A 449 -1.01 3.46 5.16
N LEU A 450 -2.13 3.01 5.74
CA LEU A 450 -2.17 1.83 6.61
C LEU A 450 -1.86 0.53 5.86
N LYS A 451 -2.42 0.34 4.67
CA LYS A 451 -2.12 -0.81 3.80
C LYS A 451 -0.66 -0.82 3.34
N ASN A 452 -0.07 0.35 3.07
CA ASN A 452 1.34 0.45 2.70
C ASN A 452 2.26 0.13 3.86
N LYS A 453 1.88 0.48 5.09
CA LYS A 453 2.65 0.12 6.31
C LYS A 453 2.53 -1.34 6.68
N ASN A 454 1.34 -1.92 6.57
CA ASN A 454 1.11 -3.33 6.88
C ASN A 454 0.34 -3.99 5.73
N LYS A 455 1.07 -4.68 4.85
CA LYS A 455 0.49 -5.36 3.67
C LYS A 455 -0.41 -6.54 4.03
N ASN A 456 -0.31 -7.07 5.24
CA ASN A 456 -1.14 -8.17 5.73
C ASN A 456 -2.43 -7.66 6.39
N LEU A 457 -2.56 -6.35 6.60
CA LEU A 457 -3.75 -5.75 7.18
C LEU A 457 -4.96 -6.02 6.28
N LYS A 458 -5.99 -6.64 6.85
CA LYS A 458 -7.28 -6.84 6.19
C LYS A 458 -8.22 -5.70 6.52
N ILE A 459 -8.98 -5.23 5.53
CA ILE A 459 -9.97 -4.17 5.71
C ILE A 459 -11.28 -4.63 5.11
N CYS A 460 -12.35 -4.65 5.90
CA CYS A 460 -13.69 -4.88 5.39
C CYS A 460 -14.65 -3.76 5.80
N GLN A 461 -15.76 -3.68 5.07
CA GLN A 461 -16.80 -2.69 5.38
C GLN A 461 -18.19 -3.34 5.38
N TRP A 462 -19.12 -2.75 6.13
CA TRP A 462 -20.53 -3.13 6.09
C TRP A 462 -21.42 -1.89 5.96
N PHE A 463 -22.59 -2.10 5.32
CA PHE A 463 -23.50 -1.03 4.99
C PHE A 463 -24.96 -1.50 5.07
N LEU A 464 -25.85 -0.71 5.69
CA LEU A 464 -27.23 -1.11 6.00
C LEU A 464 -28.29 -0.39 5.17
N ASP A 465 -27.98 0.76 4.58
CA ASP A 465 -28.98 1.54 3.86
C ASP A 465 -29.28 0.93 2.49
N PRO A 466 -30.49 1.20 1.90
CA PRO A 466 -30.83 0.70 0.57
C PRO A 466 -29.91 1.31 -0.49
N ILE A 467 -29.43 0.45 -1.39
CA ILE A 467 -28.44 0.80 -2.44
C ILE A 467 -28.93 0.44 -3.83
N THR A 468 -30.18 0.73 -4.12
CA THR A 468 -30.76 0.50 -5.44
C THR A 468 -31.19 1.81 -6.07
N LYS A 469 -31.23 1.85 -7.40
CA LYS A 469 -31.59 3.01 -8.21
C LYS A 469 -32.92 3.69 -7.81
N PHE A 470 -33.83 2.92 -7.26
CA PHE A 470 -35.15 3.39 -6.81
C PHE A 470 -35.23 3.58 -5.29
N GLY A 471 -34.12 3.41 -4.59
CA GLY A 471 -34.05 3.62 -3.14
C GLY A 471 -33.76 5.08 -2.78
N PRO A 472 -34.12 5.50 -1.56
CA PRO A 472 -33.75 6.83 -1.08
C PRO A 472 -32.25 6.96 -0.95
N ASP A 473 -31.74 8.17 -1.23
CA ASP A 473 -30.31 8.51 -1.09
C ASP A 473 -29.35 7.62 -1.93
N TYR A 474 -29.82 7.02 -3.02
CA TYR A 474 -29.08 6.08 -3.86
C TYR A 474 -27.68 6.56 -4.25
N VAL A 475 -27.57 7.78 -4.84
CA VAL A 475 -26.29 8.31 -5.31
C VAL A 475 -25.32 8.51 -4.13
N ILE A 476 -25.82 9.02 -3.01
CA ILE A 476 -25.02 9.25 -1.80
C ILE A 476 -24.52 7.91 -1.25
N ASN A 477 -25.39 6.91 -1.13
CA ASN A 477 -25.08 5.59 -0.59
C ASN A 477 -24.09 4.82 -1.48
N LYS A 478 -24.29 4.87 -2.80
CA LYS A 478 -23.35 4.33 -3.79
C LYS A 478 -21.95 4.94 -3.64
N ASN A 479 -21.88 6.27 -3.61
CA ASN A 479 -20.60 6.98 -3.48
C ASN A 479 -19.89 6.67 -2.16
N ARG A 480 -20.61 6.55 -1.05
CA ARG A 480 -20.06 6.13 0.24
C ARG A 480 -19.42 4.74 0.18
N LEU A 481 -20.12 3.80 -0.43
CA LEU A 481 -19.69 2.41 -0.56
C LEU A 481 -18.44 2.27 -1.44
N LEU A 482 -18.39 2.99 -2.55
CA LEU A 482 -17.31 2.92 -3.53
C LEU A 482 -16.11 3.80 -3.17
N LYS A 483 -16.25 4.77 -2.27
CA LYS A 483 -15.21 5.73 -1.90
C LYS A 483 -13.86 5.09 -1.59
N CYS A 484 -13.86 3.99 -0.86
CA CYS A 484 -12.67 3.30 -0.39
C CYS A 484 -12.49 1.90 -0.97
N GLU A 485 -13.27 1.50 -1.96
CA GLU A 485 -13.35 0.13 -2.50
C GLU A 485 -11.99 -0.47 -2.83
N LYS A 486 -11.08 0.31 -3.41
CA LYS A 486 -9.70 -0.11 -3.76
C LYS A 486 -8.93 -0.73 -2.59
N PHE A 487 -9.26 -0.35 -1.35
CA PHE A 487 -8.57 -0.80 -0.14
C PHE A 487 -9.32 -1.88 0.62
N ILE A 488 -10.55 -2.21 0.18
CA ILE A 488 -11.45 -3.12 0.88
C ILE A 488 -11.25 -4.55 0.39
N ASP A 489 -11.05 -5.47 1.33
CA ASP A 489 -10.91 -6.90 1.04
C ASP A 489 -12.28 -7.60 0.95
N ALA A 490 -13.30 -7.13 1.68
CA ALA A 490 -14.68 -7.63 1.60
C ALA A 490 -15.70 -6.55 1.96
N THR A 491 -16.83 -6.51 1.26
CA THR A 491 -17.95 -5.58 1.50
C THR A 491 -19.21 -6.36 1.88
N PHE A 492 -19.87 -5.97 2.96
CA PHE A 492 -21.06 -6.62 3.49
C PHE A 492 -22.26 -5.68 3.42
N ILE A 493 -23.33 -6.10 2.78
CA ILE A 493 -24.51 -5.29 2.54
C ILE A 493 -25.79 -6.06 2.92
N THR A 494 -26.82 -5.34 3.33
CA THR A 494 -28.13 -5.94 3.69
C THR A 494 -29.08 -6.05 2.49
N THR A 495 -28.57 -5.93 1.29
CA THR A 495 -29.28 -6.13 0.03
C THR A 495 -28.62 -7.27 -0.74
N ASP A 496 -29.35 -8.03 -1.53
CA ASP A 496 -28.74 -9.03 -2.41
C ASP A 496 -27.73 -8.36 -3.37
N PRO A 497 -26.44 -8.72 -3.34
CA PRO A 497 -25.44 -8.14 -4.23
C PRO A 497 -25.77 -8.25 -5.73
N LYS A 498 -26.54 -9.27 -6.14
CA LYS A 498 -26.98 -9.46 -7.51
C LYS A 498 -28.14 -8.53 -7.93
N SER A 499 -28.81 -7.92 -6.94
CA SER A 499 -29.94 -7.00 -7.17
C SER A 499 -29.53 -5.53 -7.23
N ILE A 500 -28.25 -5.22 -7.11
CA ILE A 500 -27.73 -3.85 -7.29
C ILE A 500 -27.26 -3.62 -8.72
N ASP A 501 -27.32 -2.36 -9.17
CA ASP A 501 -27.05 -1.93 -10.56
C ASP A 501 -25.61 -1.46 -10.80
N PHE A 502 -24.69 -1.75 -9.90
CA PHE A 502 -23.28 -1.46 -10.03
C PHE A 502 -22.43 -2.54 -9.35
N ASN A 503 -21.21 -2.74 -9.82
CA ASN A 503 -20.33 -3.75 -9.27
C ASN A 503 -19.64 -3.27 -7.98
N ILE A 504 -19.60 -4.16 -7.00
CA ILE A 504 -18.78 -4.05 -5.79
C ILE A 504 -17.95 -5.32 -5.69
N ASN A 505 -16.63 -5.18 -5.69
CA ASN A 505 -15.74 -6.31 -5.58
C ASN A 505 -15.89 -7.00 -4.23
N ASN A 506 -15.90 -8.34 -4.21
CA ASN A 506 -16.01 -9.16 -3.00
C ASN A 506 -17.18 -8.71 -2.10
N SER A 507 -18.37 -8.55 -2.67
CA SER A 507 -19.58 -8.17 -1.95
C SER A 507 -20.39 -9.39 -1.52
N TYR A 508 -20.93 -9.33 -0.30
CA TYR A 508 -21.68 -10.42 0.32
C TYR A 508 -22.93 -9.88 1.03
N PHE A 509 -24.03 -10.62 0.93
CA PHE A 509 -25.22 -10.34 1.71
C PHE A 509 -25.01 -10.68 3.19
N ILE A 510 -25.44 -9.81 4.09
CA ILE A 510 -25.57 -10.09 5.53
C ILE A 510 -26.99 -9.74 6.00
N PRO A 511 -27.62 -10.56 6.81
CA PRO A 511 -28.86 -10.19 7.48
C PRO A 511 -28.58 -9.19 8.62
N ASN A 512 -29.58 -8.40 8.99
CA ASN A 512 -29.50 -7.60 10.21
C ASN A 512 -29.39 -8.54 11.43
N PRO A 513 -28.32 -8.48 12.22
CA PRO A 513 -28.14 -9.43 13.33
C PRO A 513 -29.06 -9.15 14.51
N VAL A 514 -29.44 -10.19 15.24
CA VAL A 514 -30.01 -10.11 16.61
C VAL A 514 -28.92 -10.38 17.63
N ASP A 515 -29.09 -9.83 18.82
CA ASP A 515 -28.25 -10.14 19.98
C ASP A 515 -29.12 -10.44 21.20
N GLU A 516 -28.87 -11.55 21.82
CA GLU A 516 -29.68 -12.01 22.98
C GLU A 516 -29.66 -11.02 24.14
N SER A 517 -28.61 -10.19 24.26
CA SER A 517 -28.53 -9.15 25.28
C SER A 517 -29.40 -7.93 24.95
N PHE A 518 -29.85 -7.77 23.69
CA PHE A 518 -30.68 -6.66 23.20
C PHE A 518 -32.14 -7.07 23.02
N GLU A 519 -32.38 -8.22 22.37
CA GLU A 519 -33.69 -8.72 22.00
C GLU A 519 -34.21 -9.69 23.11
N THR A 520 -34.51 -9.12 24.26
CA THR A 520 -34.82 -9.88 25.50
C THR A 520 -36.28 -10.25 25.68
N LEU A 521 -37.21 -9.59 24.98
CA LEU A 521 -38.64 -9.80 25.14
C LEU A 521 -39.10 -11.12 24.53
N LYS A 522 -40.23 -11.62 25.05
CA LYS A 522 -40.95 -12.79 24.57
C LYS A 522 -42.44 -12.50 24.42
N ASN A 523 -42.75 -11.52 23.55
CA ASN A 523 -44.15 -11.06 23.38
C ASN A 523 -45.17 -12.15 23.04
N TYR A 524 -44.73 -13.32 22.57
CA TYR A 524 -45.57 -14.47 22.35
C TYR A 524 -46.00 -15.18 23.66
N GLU A 525 -45.32 -14.96 24.77
CA GLU A 525 -45.67 -15.51 26.09
C GLU A 525 -46.66 -14.58 26.81
N GLU A 526 -46.66 -13.30 26.44
CA GLU A 526 -47.44 -12.24 27.08
C GLU A 526 -48.78 -12.00 26.38
N ASN A 527 -49.60 -11.10 26.98
CA ASN A 527 -50.85 -10.61 26.41
C ASN A 527 -50.80 -9.09 26.16
N PRO A 528 -50.03 -8.63 25.17
CA PRO A 528 -49.87 -7.22 24.91
C PRO A 528 -51.18 -6.52 24.56
N LYS A 529 -51.28 -5.24 24.92
CA LYS A 529 -52.50 -4.42 24.76
C LYS A 529 -52.81 -4.04 23.31
N ASN A 530 -51.77 -3.84 22.51
CA ASN A 530 -51.88 -3.37 21.15
C ASN A 530 -51.77 -4.52 20.14
N ASP A 531 -52.34 -4.35 18.96
CA ASP A 531 -52.32 -5.40 17.95
C ASP A 531 -51.12 -5.24 17.01
N LEU A 532 -50.81 -4.00 16.49
CA LEU A 532 -49.76 -3.80 15.50
C LEU A 532 -48.85 -2.66 15.88
N PHE A 533 -47.54 -2.93 15.99
CA PHE A 533 -46.48 -2.00 16.26
C PHE A 533 -45.79 -1.54 14.95
N PHE A 534 -45.48 -0.25 14.86
CA PHE A 534 -44.55 0.31 13.91
C PHE A 534 -43.84 1.53 14.48
N ALA A 535 -42.54 1.66 14.23
CA ALA A 535 -41.79 2.85 14.59
C ALA A 535 -40.86 3.29 13.47
N MET A 536 -40.77 4.58 13.22
CA MET A 536 -39.88 5.19 12.25
C MET A 536 -39.24 6.46 12.78
N SER A 537 -38.14 6.87 12.15
CA SER A 537 -37.39 8.09 12.50
C SER A 537 -37.45 9.18 11.43
N HIS A 538 -38.21 8.96 10.36
CA HIS A 538 -38.34 9.97 9.29
C HIS A 538 -38.96 11.27 9.79
N GLY A 539 -38.49 12.40 9.25
CA GLY A 539 -38.94 13.73 9.69
C GLY A 539 -38.33 14.21 11.02
N VAL A 540 -37.50 13.40 11.66
CA VAL A 540 -36.88 13.73 12.94
C VAL A 540 -35.71 14.69 12.76
N HIS A 541 -35.74 15.80 13.49
CA HIS A 541 -34.60 16.71 13.61
C HIS A 541 -34.12 16.73 15.07
N ARG A 542 -32.82 16.50 15.32
CA ARG A 542 -32.24 16.41 16.65
C ARG A 542 -33.02 15.48 17.60
N GLY A 543 -33.63 14.43 17.06
CA GLY A 543 -34.39 13.45 17.83
C GLY A 543 -35.84 13.81 18.09
N THR A 544 -36.35 14.87 17.53
CA THR A 544 -37.75 15.32 17.63
C THR A 544 -38.41 15.32 16.26
N LEU A 545 -39.65 14.82 16.17
CA LEU A 545 -40.43 14.87 14.93
C LEU A 545 -40.74 16.31 14.56
N LYS A 546 -40.41 16.72 13.33
CA LYS A 546 -40.81 18.02 12.75
C LYS A 546 -41.79 17.78 11.61
N ARG A 547 -42.87 18.58 11.59
CA ARG A 547 -43.85 18.58 10.51
C ARG A 547 -43.19 19.15 9.23
N GLY A 548 -43.46 18.56 8.06
CA GLY A 548 -43.11 19.17 6.77
C GLY A 548 -42.64 18.30 5.64
N LYS A 549 -42.28 17.03 5.85
CA LYS A 549 -42.02 16.07 4.75
C LYS A 549 -42.88 14.82 4.95
N ILE A 550 -43.76 14.56 4.01
CA ILE A 550 -44.54 13.33 3.97
C ILE A 550 -43.61 12.17 3.54
N ASP A 551 -43.60 11.13 4.35
CA ASP A 551 -42.90 9.88 4.04
C ASP A 551 -43.85 8.99 3.23
N ASP A 552 -43.35 8.32 2.18
CA ASP A 552 -44.11 7.38 1.38
C ASP A 552 -44.77 6.27 2.20
N ARG A 553 -44.20 5.90 3.33
CA ARG A 553 -44.74 4.95 4.31
C ARG A 553 -46.03 5.47 4.97
N GLU A 554 -46.15 6.78 5.16
CA GLU A 554 -47.34 7.37 5.82
C GLU A 554 -48.61 7.13 5.05
N THR A 555 -48.58 7.07 3.70
CA THR A 555 -49.70 6.74 2.87
C THR A 555 -50.31 5.36 3.21
N LEU A 556 -49.46 4.34 3.36
CA LEU A 556 -49.86 3.02 3.79
C LEU A 556 -50.41 3.01 5.22
N LEU A 557 -49.70 3.70 6.15
CA LEU A 557 -50.10 3.76 7.57
C LEU A 557 -51.44 4.48 7.75
N ASN A 558 -51.68 5.58 7.02
CA ASN A 558 -52.97 6.30 7.00
C ASN A 558 -54.11 5.38 6.49
N LYS A 559 -53.86 4.65 5.40
CA LYS A 559 -54.82 3.71 4.85
C LYS A 559 -55.15 2.59 5.85
N LEU A 560 -54.11 2.05 6.54
CA LEU A 560 -54.31 1.02 7.56
C LEU A 560 -55.20 1.52 8.71
N ILE A 561 -54.89 2.68 9.28
CA ILE A 561 -55.64 3.24 10.44
C ILE A 561 -57.09 3.56 10.01
N ASN A 562 -57.28 4.22 8.88
CA ASN A 562 -58.61 4.68 8.44
C ASN A 562 -59.55 3.52 8.12
N LYS A 563 -59.05 2.45 7.52
CA LYS A 563 -59.87 1.33 7.07
C LYS A 563 -59.99 0.17 8.08
N ASN A 564 -59.17 0.15 9.16
CA ASN A 564 -59.13 -0.97 10.07
C ASN A 564 -59.39 -0.55 11.53
N LYS A 565 -60.54 0.06 11.78
CA LYS A 565 -60.94 0.62 13.09
C LYS A 565 -60.91 -0.38 14.26
N LYS A 566 -61.03 -1.68 13.99
CA LYS A 566 -60.97 -2.74 15.02
C LYS A 566 -59.52 -3.16 15.40
N ILE A 567 -58.48 -2.71 14.68
CA ILE A 567 -57.07 -2.99 14.99
C ILE A 567 -56.53 -1.90 15.90
N LYS A 568 -55.90 -2.27 17.01
CA LYS A 568 -55.23 -1.32 17.91
C LYS A 568 -53.79 -1.07 17.41
N PHE A 569 -53.60 0.05 16.73
CA PHE A 569 -52.30 0.46 16.21
C PHE A 569 -51.47 1.16 17.29
N ASP A 570 -50.17 0.87 17.29
CA ASP A 570 -49.18 1.52 18.17
C ASP A 570 -47.98 2.00 17.32
N PHE A 571 -48.16 3.18 16.71
CA PHE A 571 -47.21 3.74 15.76
C PHE A 571 -46.46 4.94 16.37
N TYR A 572 -45.13 4.98 16.18
CA TYR A 572 -44.23 6.02 16.67
C TYR A 572 -43.44 6.66 15.56
N GLY A 573 -43.10 7.95 15.71
CA GLY A 573 -42.52 8.76 14.64
C GLY A 573 -43.51 9.04 13.51
N TYR A 574 -44.81 8.98 13.82
CA TYR A 574 -45.92 9.14 12.90
C TYR A 574 -47.03 9.97 13.55
N GLY A 575 -47.66 10.86 12.77
CA GLY A 575 -48.67 11.77 13.29
C GLY A 575 -48.07 12.69 14.39
N ASP A 576 -48.73 12.74 15.55
CA ASP A 576 -48.30 13.56 16.69
C ASP A 576 -47.42 12.74 17.68
N LYS A 577 -47.25 11.44 17.47
CA LYS A 577 -46.42 10.61 18.34
C LYS A 577 -44.95 10.72 18.00
N GLN A 578 -44.17 11.15 18.93
CA GLN A 578 -42.71 11.25 18.80
C GLN A 578 -42.07 9.85 18.56
N PRO A 579 -40.93 9.77 17.86
CA PRO A 579 -40.18 8.55 17.75
C PRO A 579 -39.64 8.11 19.11
N VAL A 580 -39.48 6.80 19.29
CA VAL A 580 -39.01 6.17 20.54
C VAL A 580 -37.63 5.58 20.38
N TRP A 581 -36.86 5.64 21.45
CA TRP A 581 -35.45 5.28 21.44
C TRP A 581 -35.01 4.60 22.74
N GLY A 582 -33.90 3.87 22.72
CA GLY A 582 -33.28 3.30 23.90
C GLY A 582 -34.25 2.37 24.67
N ALA A 583 -34.28 2.48 25.98
CA ALA A 583 -35.15 1.68 26.83
C ALA A 583 -36.66 1.88 26.55
N ASN A 584 -37.05 3.12 26.18
CA ASN A 584 -38.46 3.40 25.84
C ASN A 584 -38.91 2.64 24.60
N PHE A 585 -38.02 2.39 23.62
CA PHE A 585 -38.34 1.54 22.46
C PHE A 585 -38.69 0.13 22.88
N ILE A 586 -37.92 -0.47 23.78
CA ILE A 586 -38.19 -1.80 24.31
C ILE A 586 -39.53 -1.84 25.11
N ASN A 587 -39.77 -0.81 25.94
CA ASN A 587 -41.00 -0.70 26.73
C ASN A 587 -42.25 -0.60 25.85
N VAL A 588 -42.24 0.20 24.80
CA VAL A 588 -43.40 0.29 23.91
C VAL A 588 -43.55 -0.95 23.04
N LEU A 589 -42.42 -1.54 22.60
CA LEU A 589 -42.47 -2.78 21.84
C LEU A 589 -43.08 -3.93 22.60
N SER A 590 -42.89 -4.01 23.92
CA SER A 590 -43.52 -5.07 24.80
C SER A 590 -45.03 -5.00 24.80
N ASN A 591 -45.62 -3.86 24.47
CA ASN A 591 -47.08 -3.67 24.48
C ASN A 591 -47.80 -4.12 23.19
N SER A 592 -47.08 -4.71 22.21
CA SER A 592 -47.68 -5.07 20.94
C SER A 592 -47.50 -6.55 20.58
N LYS A 593 -48.55 -7.13 19.96
CA LYS A 593 -48.61 -8.55 19.56
C LYS A 593 -47.89 -8.85 18.27
N MET A 594 -48.00 -7.92 17.31
CA MET A 594 -47.54 -8.04 15.94
C MET A 594 -46.68 -6.82 15.56
N GLY A 595 -45.83 -6.96 14.58
CA GLY A 595 -44.99 -5.84 14.09
C GLY A 595 -44.92 -5.77 12.59
N LEU A 596 -44.89 -4.56 12.03
CA LEU A 596 -44.77 -4.32 10.61
C LEU A 596 -43.33 -3.92 10.26
N ASN A 597 -42.70 -4.68 9.38
CA ASN A 597 -41.43 -4.29 8.79
C ASN A 597 -41.67 -3.61 7.44
N LEU A 598 -41.73 -2.29 7.46
CA LEU A 598 -41.94 -1.44 6.28
C LEU A 598 -40.73 -0.53 6.08
N SER A 599 -39.99 -0.76 5.00
CA SER A 599 -38.82 0.05 4.62
C SER A 599 -39.20 1.24 3.75
N ARG A 600 -38.34 2.25 3.68
CA ARG A 600 -38.49 3.39 2.74
C ARG A 600 -38.24 2.92 1.30
N GLY A 601 -38.98 3.50 0.35
CA GLY A 601 -38.87 3.18 -1.06
C GLY A 601 -39.52 1.84 -1.45
N LYS A 602 -39.22 1.36 -2.64
CA LYS A 602 -39.75 0.08 -3.13
C LYS A 602 -39.07 -1.09 -2.46
N PRO A 603 -39.80 -2.19 -2.18
CA PRO A 603 -39.20 -3.43 -1.66
C PRO A 603 -38.14 -3.97 -2.61
N ILE A 604 -37.04 -4.48 -2.03
CA ILE A 604 -35.88 -4.98 -2.75
C ILE A 604 -35.50 -6.34 -2.14
N LYS A 605 -34.99 -7.23 -2.99
CA LYS A 605 -34.60 -8.57 -2.59
C LYS A 605 -33.59 -8.53 -1.42
N TYR A 606 -33.89 -9.24 -0.35
CA TYR A 606 -33.18 -9.39 0.92
C TYR A 606 -32.99 -8.09 1.72
N TYR A 607 -33.46 -6.93 1.22
CA TYR A 607 -33.38 -5.73 2.01
C TYR A 607 -34.47 -5.67 3.09
N SER A 608 -34.03 -5.47 4.32
CA SER A 608 -34.89 -5.09 5.45
C SER A 608 -34.22 -4.01 6.28
N SER A 609 -34.99 -3.18 6.94
CA SER A 609 -34.43 -2.33 8.01
C SER A 609 -34.05 -3.20 9.23
N ASP A 610 -33.22 -2.68 10.12
CA ASP A 610 -32.86 -3.29 11.40
C ASP A 610 -34.08 -3.63 12.29
N ARG A 611 -35.23 -3.01 12.01
CA ARG A 611 -36.52 -3.29 12.67
C ARG A 611 -36.91 -4.75 12.56
N LEU A 612 -36.60 -5.44 11.44
CA LEU A 612 -36.90 -6.87 11.30
C LEU A 612 -36.27 -7.69 12.44
N ALA A 613 -34.98 -7.44 12.69
CA ALA A 613 -34.28 -8.10 13.79
C ALA A 613 -34.88 -7.76 15.16
N GLN A 614 -35.26 -6.49 15.34
CA GLN A 614 -35.89 -6.03 16.59
C GLN A 614 -37.26 -6.68 16.82
N LEU A 615 -38.11 -6.78 15.79
CA LEU A 615 -39.44 -7.35 15.89
C LEU A 615 -39.37 -8.88 16.13
N MET A 616 -38.70 -9.60 15.23
CA MET A 616 -38.59 -11.06 15.35
C MET A 616 -37.80 -11.47 16.57
N GLY A 617 -36.70 -10.78 16.87
CA GLY A 617 -35.85 -11.04 18.02
C GLY A 617 -36.56 -10.85 19.36
N ASN A 618 -37.57 -9.98 19.43
CA ASN A 618 -38.40 -9.74 20.63
C ASN A 618 -39.69 -10.55 20.62
N GLY A 619 -39.91 -11.45 19.66
CA GLY A 619 -41.00 -12.40 19.65
C GLY A 619 -42.36 -11.80 19.25
N LEU A 620 -42.37 -10.81 18.37
CA LEU A 620 -43.60 -10.33 17.71
C LEU A 620 -43.85 -11.11 16.42
N LEU A 621 -45.12 -11.39 16.11
CA LEU A 621 -45.47 -11.86 14.78
C LEU A 621 -45.17 -10.78 13.78
N THR A 622 -44.24 -11.01 12.84
CA THR A 622 -43.71 -9.98 11.97
C THR A 622 -44.25 -10.11 10.57
N PHE A 623 -44.76 -8.96 10.02
CA PHE A 623 -45.20 -8.83 8.64
C PHE A 623 -44.10 -8.18 7.80
N ILE A 624 -43.84 -8.74 6.61
CA ILE A 624 -42.88 -8.22 5.62
C ILE A 624 -43.44 -8.38 4.20
N ASP A 625 -43.10 -7.43 3.32
CA ASP A 625 -43.50 -7.49 1.89
C ASP A 625 -42.83 -8.69 1.22
N GLU A 626 -43.62 -9.50 0.45
CA GLU A 626 -43.11 -10.71 -0.20
C GLU A 626 -42.00 -10.42 -1.24
N LYS A 627 -42.02 -9.23 -1.86
CA LYS A 627 -40.98 -8.81 -2.83
C LYS A 627 -39.60 -8.69 -2.22
N THR A 628 -39.50 -8.69 -0.89
CA THR A 628 -38.20 -8.77 -0.19
C THR A 628 -37.58 -10.15 -0.24
N CYS A 629 -38.32 -11.18 -0.71
CA CYS A 629 -37.88 -12.58 -0.79
C CYS A 629 -37.37 -13.18 0.54
N TYR A 630 -37.85 -12.68 1.68
CA TYR A 630 -37.50 -13.29 2.98
C TYR A 630 -38.13 -14.68 3.15
N SER A 631 -39.05 -15.09 2.28
CA SER A 631 -39.52 -16.48 2.13
C SER A 631 -38.38 -17.46 1.77
N ASP A 632 -37.26 -17.01 1.23
CA ASP A 632 -36.07 -17.84 0.98
C ASP A 632 -35.42 -18.29 2.29
N PHE A 633 -35.62 -17.55 3.38
CA PHE A 633 -35.07 -17.82 4.71
C PHE A 633 -36.10 -18.31 5.73
N PHE A 634 -37.36 -17.93 5.60
CA PHE A 634 -38.42 -18.21 6.56
C PHE A 634 -39.65 -18.76 5.85
N THR A 635 -40.31 -19.72 6.49
CA THR A 635 -41.60 -20.22 6.04
C THR A 635 -42.74 -19.44 6.68
N ASN A 636 -43.98 -19.72 6.28
CA ASN A 636 -45.18 -19.17 6.91
C ASN A 636 -45.36 -19.59 8.39
N LYS A 637 -44.52 -20.50 8.89
CA LYS A 637 -44.48 -20.90 10.30
C LYS A 637 -43.57 -20.03 11.16
N GLU A 638 -42.82 -19.10 10.55
CA GLU A 638 -41.85 -18.23 11.26
C GLU A 638 -42.06 -16.73 10.98
N ILE A 639 -42.61 -16.39 9.80
CA ILE A 639 -42.86 -14.99 9.38
C ILE A 639 -44.14 -14.92 8.55
N VAL A 640 -44.75 -13.75 8.47
CA VAL A 640 -45.91 -13.50 7.58
C VAL A 640 -45.53 -12.56 6.46
N THR A 641 -45.51 -13.07 5.24
CA THR A 641 -45.35 -12.21 4.05
C THR A 641 -46.72 -11.68 3.60
N TYR A 642 -46.74 -10.51 2.96
CA TYR A 642 -47.93 -9.93 2.33
C TYR A 642 -47.61 -9.41 0.94
N LYS A 643 -48.59 -9.52 0.03
CA LYS A 643 -48.47 -9.12 -1.39
C LYS A 643 -48.83 -7.68 -1.62
N ASN A 644 -49.88 -7.21 -0.97
CA ASN A 644 -50.44 -5.88 -1.09
C ASN A 644 -51.21 -5.49 0.17
N TYR A 645 -51.85 -4.31 0.13
CA TYR A 645 -52.61 -3.76 1.25
C TYR A 645 -53.74 -4.70 1.74
N ASP A 646 -54.52 -5.26 0.80
CA ASP A 646 -55.71 -6.06 1.14
C ASP A 646 -55.29 -7.38 1.80
N ASP A 647 -54.27 -8.05 1.27
CA ASP A 647 -53.69 -9.25 1.83
C ASP A 647 -53.07 -8.99 3.24
N LEU A 648 -52.41 -7.83 3.42
CA LEU A 648 -51.93 -7.43 4.73
C LEU A 648 -53.07 -7.28 5.75
N THR A 649 -54.15 -6.60 5.33
CA THR A 649 -55.31 -6.36 6.17
C THR A 649 -56.01 -7.66 6.55
N GLU A 650 -56.26 -8.56 5.61
CA GLU A 650 -56.85 -9.88 5.85
C GLU A 650 -56.03 -10.67 6.88
N LYS A 651 -54.70 -10.71 6.69
CA LYS A 651 -53.81 -11.42 7.59
C LYS A 651 -53.72 -10.77 8.99
N LEU A 652 -53.83 -9.44 9.10
CA LEU A 652 -53.93 -8.76 10.38
C LEU A 652 -55.17 -9.21 11.16
N TYR A 653 -56.33 -9.27 10.55
CA TYR A 653 -57.53 -9.75 11.18
C TYR A 653 -57.49 -11.25 11.51
N LYS A 654 -56.93 -12.10 10.63
CA LYS A 654 -56.73 -13.51 10.85
C LYS A 654 -55.95 -13.75 12.18
N TYR A 655 -54.79 -13.11 12.31
CA TYR A 655 -53.90 -13.35 13.47
C TYR A 655 -54.35 -12.58 14.71
N LYS A 656 -55.14 -11.52 14.57
CA LYS A 656 -55.84 -10.93 15.70
C LYS A 656 -56.85 -11.91 16.30
N LYS A 657 -57.61 -12.61 15.45
CA LYS A 657 -58.64 -13.58 15.85
C LYS A 657 -58.02 -14.91 16.35
N ASN A 658 -56.95 -15.37 15.69
CA ASN A 658 -56.26 -16.63 16.06
C ASN A 658 -54.95 -16.34 16.82
N ASP A 659 -55.10 -16.00 18.12
CA ASP A 659 -53.96 -15.65 18.96
C ASP A 659 -53.02 -16.85 19.23
N LYS A 660 -53.53 -18.08 19.23
CA LYS A 660 -52.74 -19.28 19.38
C LYS A 660 -51.76 -19.50 18.25
N GLU A 661 -52.22 -19.37 17.01
CA GLU A 661 -51.39 -19.47 15.80
C GLU A 661 -50.40 -18.30 15.74
N ARG A 662 -50.82 -17.07 16.06
CA ARG A 662 -49.97 -15.89 16.16
C ARG A 662 -48.81 -16.15 17.12
N LYS A 663 -49.06 -16.62 18.35
CA LYS A 663 -48.03 -16.89 19.36
C LYS A 663 -47.06 -17.95 18.87
N LEU A 664 -47.54 -19.01 18.21
CA LEU A 664 -46.71 -20.09 17.71
C LEU A 664 -45.73 -19.59 16.60
N ILE A 665 -46.24 -18.85 15.62
CA ILE A 665 -45.45 -18.31 14.54
C ILE A 665 -44.41 -17.31 15.08
N ALA A 666 -44.79 -16.41 15.99
CA ALA A 666 -43.89 -15.44 16.62
C ALA A 666 -42.76 -16.15 17.42
N LYS A 667 -43.08 -17.19 18.16
CA LYS A 667 -42.10 -18.02 18.86
C LYS A 667 -41.12 -18.69 17.90
N ASN A 668 -41.62 -19.35 16.87
CA ASN A 668 -40.79 -20.02 15.86
C ASN A 668 -39.91 -19.04 15.16
N GLY A 669 -40.42 -17.87 14.77
CA GLY A 669 -39.68 -16.78 14.16
C GLY A 669 -38.53 -16.30 15.02
N LYS A 670 -38.76 -16.02 16.30
CA LYS A 670 -37.72 -15.67 17.28
C LYS A 670 -36.63 -16.74 17.39
N LEU A 671 -37.02 -17.97 17.59
CA LEU A 671 -36.06 -19.08 17.78
C LEU A 671 -35.19 -19.28 16.52
N LYS A 672 -35.80 -19.23 15.34
CA LYS A 672 -35.07 -19.37 14.09
C LYS A 672 -34.14 -18.19 13.82
N TYR A 673 -34.58 -16.97 14.12
CA TYR A 673 -33.75 -15.77 13.94
C TYR A 673 -32.53 -15.80 14.88
N LEU A 674 -32.74 -16.11 16.18
CA LEU A 674 -31.66 -16.27 17.15
C LEU A 674 -30.69 -17.40 16.77
N LYS A 675 -31.17 -18.50 16.22
CA LYS A 675 -30.36 -19.65 15.83
C LYS A 675 -29.47 -19.34 14.63
N HIS A 676 -29.99 -18.65 13.59
CA HIS A 676 -29.33 -18.55 12.31
C HIS A 676 -28.84 -17.14 11.95
N PHE A 677 -29.37 -16.07 12.56
CA PHE A 677 -29.08 -14.68 12.24
C PHE A 677 -28.56 -13.89 13.45
N ASN A 678 -27.93 -14.59 14.41
CA ASN A 678 -27.38 -13.92 15.59
C ASN A 678 -26.08 -13.17 15.31
N SER A 679 -25.75 -12.25 16.19
CA SER A 679 -24.59 -11.37 16.10
C SER A 679 -23.26 -12.14 15.96
N THR A 680 -23.13 -13.30 16.62
CA THR A 680 -21.93 -14.13 16.57
C THR A 680 -21.71 -14.73 15.18
N LEU A 681 -22.78 -15.31 14.57
CA LEU A 681 -22.69 -15.90 13.24
C LEU A 681 -22.45 -14.85 12.14
N VAL A 682 -23.08 -13.67 12.25
CA VAL A 682 -22.85 -12.57 11.30
C VAL A 682 -21.41 -12.05 11.41
N ALA A 683 -20.91 -11.86 12.62
CA ALA A 683 -19.51 -11.45 12.83
C ALA A 683 -18.51 -12.51 12.31
N GLU A 684 -18.78 -13.80 12.57
CA GLU A 684 -17.95 -14.91 12.07
C GLU A 684 -17.96 -14.97 10.52
N PHE A 685 -19.11 -14.78 9.90
CA PHE A 685 -19.23 -14.71 8.45
C PHE A 685 -18.39 -13.58 7.87
N MET A 686 -18.47 -12.39 8.47
CA MET A 686 -17.69 -11.24 8.03
C MET A 686 -16.19 -11.52 8.09
N ILE A 687 -15.70 -12.10 9.18
CA ILE A 687 -14.29 -12.50 9.30
C ILE A 687 -13.93 -13.57 8.27
N ASN A 688 -14.73 -14.62 8.14
CA ASN A 688 -14.42 -15.72 7.24
C ASN A 688 -14.35 -15.28 5.77
N LYS A 689 -15.30 -14.46 5.31
CA LYS A 689 -15.27 -13.92 3.92
C LYS A 689 -14.10 -12.96 3.72
N THR A 690 -13.75 -12.14 4.72
CA THR A 690 -12.59 -11.22 4.64
C THR A 690 -11.26 -11.98 4.51
N TYR A 691 -11.17 -13.18 5.08
CA TYR A 691 -9.98 -14.05 5.01
C TYR A 691 -10.08 -15.16 3.96
N ASN A 692 -11.12 -15.16 3.13
CA ASN A 692 -11.41 -16.20 2.12
C ASN A 692 -11.51 -17.60 2.70
N ILE A 693 -12.09 -17.72 3.90
CA ILE A 693 -12.38 -19.01 4.54
C ILE A 693 -13.72 -19.53 4.05
N ASN A 694 -13.72 -20.71 3.48
CA ASN A 694 -14.96 -21.33 2.99
C ASN A 694 -15.70 -22.03 4.12
N LYS A 695 -16.75 -21.37 4.64
CA LYS A 695 -17.73 -21.92 5.57
C LYS A 695 -19.12 -21.55 5.08
N LYS A 696 -20.04 -22.51 5.02
CA LYS A 696 -21.43 -22.27 4.65
C LYS A 696 -22.23 -21.72 5.81
N TYR A 697 -23.07 -20.73 5.53
CA TYR A 697 -24.00 -20.13 6.48
C TYR A 697 -25.43 -20.28 5.97
N TYR A 698 -26.40 -20.18 6.84
CA TYR A 698 -27.81 -20.40 6.50
C TYR A 698 -28.31 -19.48 5.37
N TRP A 699 -27.83 -18.24 5.35
CA TRP A 699 -28.20 -17.24 4.31
C TRP A 699 -27.29 -17.25 3.08
N ASP A 700 -26.22 -18.05 3.07
CA ASP A 700 -25.23 -18.16 1.99
C ASP A 700 -25.57 -19.25 0.96
N ASN A 701 -26.67 -20.00 1.16
CA ASN A 701 -27.03 -21.15 0.34
C ASN A 701 -27.66 -20.80 -1.01
N ASN A 702 -28.01 -19.56 -1.26
CA ASN A 702 -28.71 -19.11 -2.48
C ASN A 702 -27.82 -18.23 -3.39
N ASN A 703 -26.51 -18.20 -3.19
CA ASN A 703 -25.55 -17.46 -4.02
C ASN A 703 -24.79 -18.34 -5.00
#